data_d91f4b0608b76fb574e742b59736cb62
#
_entry.id   d91f4b0608b76fb574e742b59736cb62
#
_cell.length_a   1.000
_cell.length_b   1.000
_cell.length_c   1.000
_cell.angle_alpha   90.00
_cell.angle_beta   90.00
_cell.angle_gamma   90.00
#
_symmetry.space_group_name_H-M   'P 1'
#
loop_
_entity.id
_entity.type
_entity.pdbx_description
1 polymer ?
#
loop_
_entity_poly.entity_id
_entity_poly.type
_entity_poly.pdbx_seq_one_letter_code
_entity_poly.pdbx_strand_id
1 'polypeptide(L)'
;MPQLTSRRRFRAGLRRPRLPLLRAPGRPALATLLTASVLAGAYAVQAVAALTPHVPLLLAATALSLAVEGVLYRWQRGVPALFAKAHADVTVRHVLRDLLLVVGLLRLGEQHRETQYASLLAGLLLCYALHCAIQAVSVLVRRTRTLPVVTRNIDASALRLSPAPPALLRRPGHRLLVFGLPATAGLTATAVTDDARYAAAGTGLSLVLALGGLAVLSLRLLPGRRPAGEQEVLAWFDAWLAEYRPTVGLYFSGGPSSVYQAGMWLEPLARLEGRPLIVLRERFMVSRIPATDIPIVCLPKVPTLMRLEHSTLQVLIHPSNSGKTSQVLRIPTIKHAFVNHGESDKLSSCNPYAKAYDEVWVAGPAARERYALAEVGVEDKDVVEVGRPQLDAVRPYAGPPTGAYLTVLYAPTWEGWDGNPGNTSLIEAGENLVRALLGDPRVRLLYKPHPLTGSVDPRAGAADRRIRELVRAANRVRSGPRPSSSEELAARTAELDRLTAAEFREGADQAERMLVQSVPPAGRAEAVARATRAWEKAYWASLPEWEHQVVEDARPSLYSCFDTADLLISDVSSVISDFLASGKPYAVTNTGGLTEETFRARFPTVTAATVLTPDATGVPALLETVRHPEKDHLAEARAELRLHLLGPTEPSSQERFAEAVRVLGAKAAAHRARTTGRTATGVPAPRQARPTPERITLPAPERPGQLA
;
A
#
# COMPACT_ATOMS: atom_id res chain seq x y z
N MET A 1 7.18 -48.69 9.45
CA MET A 1 6.35 -49.04 8.28
C MET A 1 4.96 -49.45 8.74
N PRO A 2 3.88 -48.86 8.21
CA PRO A 2 3.29 -49.29 6.97
C PRO A 2 2.99 -48.14 6.01
N GLN A 3 2.93 -48.54 4.72
CA GLN A 3 2.64 -47.76 3.54
C GLN A 3 1.23 -47.17 3.55
N LEU A 4 1.07 -45.94 3.05
CA LEU A 4 -0.19 -45.43 2.51
C LEU A 4 0.06 -44.66 1.22
N THR A 5 -0.03 -45.38 0.14
CA THR A 5 -0.21 -44.87 -1.22
C THR A 5 -1.66 -44.35 -1.37
N SER A 6 -1.85 -43.07 -1.68
CA SER A 6 -3.07 -42.60 -2.32
C SER A 6 -2.74 -41.53 -3.38
N ARG A 7 -2.56 -42.00 -4.61
CA ARG A 7 -2.59 -41.16 -5.82
C ARG A 7 -4.01 -40.60 -6.00
N ARG A 8 -4.24 -39.33 -5.68
CA ARG A 8 -5.42 -38.59 -6.17
C ARG A 8 -5.10 -37.98 -7.53
N ARG A 9 -5.72 -38.55 -8.57
CA ARG A 9 -5.74 -38.00 -9.93
C ARG A 9 -6.46 -36.66 -9.95
N PHE A 10 -5.76 -35.60 -10.32
CA PHE A 10 -6.36 -34.32 -10.69
C PHE A 10 -7.14 -34.52 -12.01
N ARG A 11 -8.45 -34.61 -11.93
CA ARG A 11 -9.34 -34.39 -13.07
C ARG A 11 -9.50 -32.88 -13.27
N ALA A 12 -8.91 -32.35 -14.33
CA ALA A 12 -9.23 -31.04 -14.86
C ALA A 12 -10.67 -31.01 -15.37
N GLY A 13 -11.60 -30.63 -14.54
CA GLY A 13 -12.97 -30.35 -14.93
C GLY A 13 -13.07 -28.99 -15.63
N LEU A 14 -13.30 -28.99 -16.94
CA LEU A 14 -13.75 -27.84 -17.71
C LEU A 14 -15.01 -27.25 -17.06
N ARG A 15 -14.85 -26.20 -16.26
CA ARG A 15 -15.97 -25.40 -15.76
C ARG A 15 -16.54 -24.60 -16.93
N ARG A 16 -17.73 -24.97 -17.41
CA ARG A 16 -18.55 -24.12 -18.28
C ARG A 16 -18.74 -22.76 -17.58
N PRO A 17 -18.63 -21.61 -18.30
CA PRO A 17 -18.91 -20.32 -17.72
C PRO A 17 -20.37 -20.28 -17.24
N ARG A 18 -20.58 -20.20 -15.94
CA ARG A 18 -21.89 -19.90 -15.38
C ARG A 18 -22.16 -18.42 -15.69
N LEU A 19 -23.18 -18.17 -16.49
CA LEU A 19 -23.78 -16.83 -16.59
C LEU A 19 -24.05 -16.33 -15.17
N PRO A 20 -23.65 -15.08 -14.85
CA PRO A 20 -23.97 -14.52 -13.54
C PRO A 20 -25.48 -14.41 -13.42
N LEU A 21 -26.08 -15.25 -12.57
CA LEU A 21 -27.41 -15.02 -12.06
C LEU A 21 -27.45 -13.60 -11.49
N LEU A 22 -28.35 -12.79 -11.99
CA LEU A 22 -28.64 -11.43 -11.53
C LEU A 22 -28.90 -11.47 -10.01
N ARG A 23 -27.87 -11.20 -9.22
CA ARG A 23 -28.04 -10.89 -7.80
C ARG A 23 -28.80 -9.59 -7.74
N ALA A 24 -29.87 -9.53 -6.96
CA ALA A 24 -30.58 -8.31 -6.68
C ALA A 24 -29.57 -7.21 -6.29
N PRO A 25 -29.60 -6.04 -6.94
CA PRO A 25 -28.62 -4.99 -6.70
C PRO A 25 -28.73 -4.51 -5.25
N GLY A 26 -27.60 -4.54 -4.51
CA GLY A 26 -27.54 -3.93 -3.17
C GLY A 26 -27.90 -2.44 -3.22
N ARG A 27 -28.29 -1.84 -2.09
CA ARG A 27 -28.70 -0.42 -1.99
C ARG A 27 -27.85 0.59 -2.80
N PRO A 28 -26.50 0.50 -2.85
CA PRO A 28 -25.71 1.41 -3.69
C PRO A 28 -25.88 1.18 -5.20
N ALA A 29 -26.17 -0.04 -5.64
CA ALA A 29 -26.41 -0.34 -7.06
C ALA A 29 -27.78 0.18 -7.54
N LEU A 30 -28.77 0.15 -6.68
CA LEU A 30 -30.11 0.69 -6.97
C LEU A 30 -30.09 2.21 -7.14
N ALA A 31 -29.40 2.94 -6.22
CA ALA A 31 -29.20 4.39 -6.33
C ALA A 31 -28.48 4.78 -7.63
N THR A 32 -27.49 4.00 -8.04
CA THR A 32 -26.73 4.19 -9.26
C THR A 32 -27.60 4.02 -10.51
N LEU A 33 -28.40 2.95 -10.56
CA LEU A 33 -29.33 2.69 -11.66
C LEU A 33 -30.40 3.78 -11.75
N LEU A 34 -30.96 4.21 -10.61
CA LEU A 34 -31.94 5.28 -10.55
C LEU A 34 -31.39 6.60 -11.12
N THR A 35 -30.18 6.99 -10.68
CA THR A 35 -29.54 8.23 -11.16
C THR A 35 -29.23 8.16 -12.66
N ALA A 36 -28.79 7.02 -13.17
CA ALA A 36 -28.55 6.80 -14.59
C ALA A 36 -29.87 6.85 -15.41
N SER A 37 -30.94 6.26 -14.89
CA SER A 37 -32.26 6.28 -15.53
C SER A 37 -32.87 7.69 -15.57
N VAL A 38 -32.71 8.46 -14.48
CA VAL A 38 -33.13 9.86 -14.43
C VAL A 38 -32.38 10.71 -15.45
N LEU A 39 -31.05 10.47 -15.58
CA LEU A 39 -30.23 11.16 -16.59
C LEU A 39 -30.68 10.83 -18.01
N ALA A 40 -30.92 9.56 -18.34
CA ALA A 40 -31.38 9.12 -19.65
C ALA A 40 -32.78 9.67 -19.95
N GLY A 41 -33.69 9.65 -18.97
CA GLY A 41 -35.01 10.26 -19.06
C GLY A 41 -34.95 11.77 -19.32
N ALA A 42 -34.05 12.49 -18.64
CA ALA A 42 -33.85 13.92 -18.86
C ALA A 42 -33.43 14.23 -20.31
N TYR A 43 -32.50 13.43 -20.89
CA TYR A 43 -32.14 13.60 -22.31
C TYR A 43 -33.24 13.22 -23.27
N ALA A 44 -34.02 12.18 -22.98
CA ALA A 44 -35.19 11.83 -23.80
C ALA A 44 -36.25 12.94 -23.80
N VAL A 45 -36.57 13.50 -22.63
CA VAL A 45 -37.48 14.64 -22.49
C VAL A 45 -36.92 15.87 -23.18
N GLN A 46 -35.60 16.14 -23.07
CA GLN A 46 -34.97 17.25 -23.75
C GLN A 46 -35.04 17.10 -25.28
N ALA A 47 -34.87 15.89 -25.80
CA ALA A 47 -35.02 15.62 -27.24
C ALA A 47 -36.44 15.84 -27.73
N VAL A 48 -37.45 15.33 -27.01
CA VAL A 48 -38.85 15.56 -27.34
C VAL A 48 -39.19 17.06 -27.29
N ALA A 49 -38.75 17.75 -26.23
CA ALA A 49 -39.00 19.20 -26.08
C ALA A 49 -38.31 20.04 -27.15
N ALA A 50 -37.13 19.61 -27.64
CA ALA A 50 -36.44 20.25 -28.75
C ALA A 50 -37.18 20.07 -30.09
N LEU A 51 -37.77 18.90 -30.31
CA LEU A 51 -38.52 18.58 -31.55
C LEU A 51 -39.94 19.17 -31.59
N THR A 52 -40.58 19.34 -30.41
CA THR A 52 -41.94 19.84 -30.26
C THR A 52 -42.04 21.31 -29.86
N PRO A 53 -41.03 22.12 -30.08
CA PRO A 53 -40.63 23.43 -29.55
C PRO A 53 -41.38 23.89 -28.27
N HIS A 54 -41.11 23.19 -27.17
CA HIS A 54 -41.72 23.48 -25.87
C HIS A 54 -40.66 24.02 -24.87
N VAL A 55 -40.50 25.36 -24.82
CA VAL A 55 -39.44 26.03 -24.05
C VAL A 55 -39.39 25.63 -22.57
N PRO A 56 -40.47 25.65 -21.77
CA PRO A 56 -40.40 25.30 -20.37
C PRO A 56 -39.90 23.88 -20.12
N LEU A 57 -40.30 22.92 -20.95
CA LEU A 57 -39.89 21.52 -20.84
C LEU A 57 -38.42 21.34 -21.25
N LEU A 58 -37.97 22.04 -22.30
CA LEU A 58 -36.57 22.05 -22.75
C LEU A 58 -35.63 22.57 -21.65
N LEU A 59 -36.00 23.65 -20.98
CA LEU A 59 -35.26 24.25 -19.89
C LEU A 59 -35.25 23.37 -18.67
N ALA A 60 -36.38 22.81 -18.25
CA ALA A 60 -36.48 21.91 -17.11
C ALA A 60 -35.61 20.64 -17.30
N ALA A 61 -35.67 20.02 -18.49
CA ALA A 61 -34.89 18.86 -18.83
C ALA A 61 -33.38 19.15 -18.88
N THR A 62 -33.00 20.33 -19.40
CA THR A 62 -31.59 20.79 -19.41
C THR A 62 -31.09 21.00 -17.98
N ALA A 63 -31.81 21.70 -17.13
CA ALA A 63 -31.49 21.93 -15.75
C ALA A 63 -31.37 20.61 -14.97
N LEU A 64 -32.32 19.69 -15.16
CA LEU A 64 -32.33 18.38 -14.53
C LEU A 64 -31.09 17.56 -14.96
N SER A 65 -30.76 17.52 -16.25
CA SER A 65 -29.61 16.80 -16.76
C SER A 65 -28.26 17.32 -16.18
N LEU A 66 -28.14 18.67 -16.04
CA LEU A 66 -26.95 19.28 -15.40
C LEU A 66 -26.88 18.99 -13.92
N ALA A 67 -27.99 19.07 -13.19
CA ALA A 67 -28.06 18.75 -11.77
C ALA A 67 -27.69 17.30 -11.49
N VAL A 68 -28.24 16.36 -12.27
CA VAL A 68 -27.91 14.92 -12.14
C VAL A 68 -26.47 14.64 -12.48
N GLU A 69 -25.88 15.30 -13.47
CA GLU A 69 -24.44 15.20 -13.74
C GLU A 69 -23.61 15.71 -12.56
N GLY A 70 -23.98 16.82 -11.94
CA GLY A 70 -23.31 17.32 -10.72
C GLY A 70 -23.35 16.29 -9.59
N VAL A 71 -24.50 15.63 -9.36
CA VAL A 71 -24.65 14.54 -8.39
C VAL A 71 -23.73 13.36 -8.71
N LEU A 72 -23.71 12.92 -9.97
CA LEU A 72 -22.84 11.81 -10.40
C LEU A 72 -21.37 12.10 -10.12
N TYR A 73 -20.90 13.30 -10.43
CA TYR A 73 -19.49 13.65 -10.21
C TYR A 73 -19.14 13.90 -8.75
N ARG A 74 -20.08 14.31 -7.93
CA ARG A 74 -19.81 14.63 -6.51
C ARG A 74 -19.90 13.41 -5.60
N TRP A 75 -20.85 12.51 -5.85
CA TRP A 75 -21.16 11.41 -4.92
C TRP A 75 -21.08 10.00 -5.52
N GLN A 76 -21.17 9.83 -6.84
CA GLN A 76 -21.21 8.50 -7.48
C GLN A 76 -20.08 8.30 -8.50
N ARG A 77 -18.83 8.44 -8.06
CA ARG A 77 -17.63 8.43 -8.92
C ARG A 77 -17.46 7.18 -9.81
N GLY A 78 -18.08 6.05 -9.49
CA GLY A 78 -18.01 4.82 -10.30
C GLY A 78 -18.86 4.85 -11.56
N VAL A 79 -19.95 5.64 -11.58
CA VAL A 79 -20.91 5.69 -12.70
C VAL A 79 -20.33 6.36 -13.95
N PRO A 80 -19.62 7.50 -13.85
CA PRO A 80 -18.94 8.10 -14.99
C PRO A 80 -17.98 7.15 -15.69
N ALA A 81 -17.34 6.23 -14.95
CA ALA A 81 -16.45 5.23 -15.53
C ALA A 81 -17.20 4.16 -16.36
N LEU A 82 -18.43 3.82 -15.98
CA LEU A 82 -19.28 2.90 -16.76
C LEU A 82 -19.76 3.57 -18.06
N PHE A 83 -20.19 4.82 -17.99
CA PHE A 83 -20.57 5.58 -19.20
C PHE A 83 -19.38 5.76 -20.16
N ALA A 84 -18.17 5.99 -19.65
CA ALA A 84 -16.99 6.09 -20.48
C ALA A 84 -16.68 4.78 -21.22
N LYS A 85 -16.93 3.60 -20.59
CA LYS A 85 -16.80 2.29 -21.23
C LYS A 85 -17.84 2.08 -22.35
N ALA A 86 -19.01 2.71 -22.23
CA ALA A 86 -20.09 2.69 -23.22
C ALA A 86 -19.93 3.79 -24.28
N HIS A 87 -18.77 4.46 -24.37
CA HIS A 87 -18.51 5.60 -25.27
C HIS A 87 -19.47 6.80 -25.06
N ALA A 88 -20.22 6.82 -23.96
CA ALA A 88 -21.10 7.91 -23.56
C ALA A 88 -20.46 8.72 -22.43
N ASP A 89 -19.23 9.19 -22.64
CA ASP A 89 -18.53 10.01 -21.65
C ASP A 89 -19.21 11.38 -21.47
N VAL A 90 -18.74 12.15 -20.50
CA VAL A 90 -19.34 13.46 -20.18
C VAL A 90 -19.25 14.44 -21.34
N THR A 91 -18.22 14.34 -22.19
CA THR A 91 -18.07 15.21 -23.38
C THR A 91 -19.18 14.94 -24.37
N VAL A 92 -19.43 13.66 -24.69
CA VAL A 92 -20.52 13.25 -25.61
C VAL A 92 -21.86 13.71 -25.09
N ARG A 93 -22.14 13.54 -23.79
CA ARG A 93 -23.41 13.96 -23.19
C ARG A 93 -23.58 15.48 -23.20
N HIS A 94 -22.51 16.24 -22.95
CA HIS A 94 -22.56 17.71 -23.00
C HIS A 94 -22.80 18.20 -24.41
N VAL A 95 -22.10 17.66 -25.43
CA VAL A 95 -22.33 17.94 -26.84
C VAL A 95 -23.79 17.67 -27.21
N LEU A 96 -24.31 16.50 -26.80
CA LEU A 96 -25.73 16.15 -27.08
C LEU A 96 -26.70 17.17 -26.47
N ARG A 97 -26.47 17.59 -25.23
CA ARG A 97 -27.30 18.60 -24.55
C ARG A 97 -27.33 19.92 -25.30
N ASP A 98 -26.16 20.42 -25.68
CA ASP A 98 -26.05 21.70 -26.37
C ASP A 98 -26.63 21.64 -27.79
N LEU A 99 -26.43 20.54 -28.52
CA LEU A 99 -27.03 20.31 -29.83
C LEU A 99 -28.59 20.26 -29.72
N LEU A 100 -29.12 19.60 -28.69
CA LEU A 100 -30.58 19.60 -28.48
C LEU A 100 -31.12 20.99 -28.14
N LEU A 101 -30.36 21.81 -27.40
CA LEU A 101 -30.72 23.23 -27.17
C LEU A 101 -30.72 24.00 -28.49
N VAL A 102 -29.71 23.85 -29.33
CA VAL A 102 -29.66 24.52 -30.66
C VAL A 102 -30.81 24.05 -31.56
N VAL A 103 -31.10 22.75 -31.60
CA VAL A 103 -32.22 22.20 -32.36
C VAL A 103 -33.57 22.81 -31.87
N GLY A 104 -33.74 22.89 -30.54
CA GLY A 104 -34.92 23.54 -29.96
C GLY A 104 -35.05 25.01 -30.36
N LEU A 105 -33.95 25.76 -30.34
CA LEU A 105 -33.92 27.17 -30.77
C LEU A 105 -34.21 27.33 -32.27
N LEU A 106 -33.65 26.48 -33.14
CA LEU A 106 -33.93 26.47 -34.56
C LEU A 106 -35.44 26.23 -34.86
N ARG A 107 -36.07 25.37 -34.07
CA ARG A 107 -37.52 25.08 -34.21
C ARG A 107 -38.41 26.19 -33.68
N LEU A 108 -37.92 27.01 -32.75
CA LEU A 108 -38.63 28.14 -32.17
C LEU A 108 -38.51 29.42 -33.02
N GLY A 109 -37.44 29.52 -33.83
CA GLY A 109 -37.16 30.70 -34.62
C GLY A 109 -38.00 30.82 -35.90
N GLU A 110 -38.47 32.02 -36.23
CA GLU A 110 -39.04 32.32 -37.53
C GLU A 110 -37.95 32.29 -38.63
N GLN A 111 -38.33 32.07 -39.90
CA GLN A 111 -37.43 31.87 -41.06
C GLN A 111 -36.33 32.92 -41.24
N HIS A 112 -36.42 34.10 -40.67
CA HIS A 112 -35.42 35.18 -40.80
C HIS A 112 -34.22 35.05 -39.85
N ARG A 113 -34.16 34.07 -38.94
CA ARG A 113 -33.07 33.89 -37.96
C ARG A 113 -32.10 32.75 -38.28
N GLU A 114 -32.31 32.03 -39.38
CA GLU A 114 -31.45 30.86 -39.73
C GLU A 114 -29.96 31.19 -39.78
N THR A 115 -29.59 32.36 -40.32
CA THR A 115 -28.19 32.82 -40.40
C THR A 115 -27.55 33.06 -39.03
N GLN A 116 -28.31 33.54 -38.06
CA GLN A 116 -27.78 33.75 -36.67
C GLN A 116 -27.55 32.45 -35.97
N TYR A 117 -28.44 31.47 -36.12
CA TYR A 117 -28.24 30.14 -35.49
C TYR A 117 -27.18 29.32 -36.18
N ALA A 118 -26.91 29.46 -37.48
CA ALA A 118 -25.81 28.82 -38.16
C ALA A 118 -24.46 29.29 -37.61
N SER A 119 -24.31 30.59 -37.34
CA SER A 119 -23.08 31.13 -36.72
C SER A 119 -22.87 30.65 -35.28
N LEU A 120 -23.96 30.50 -34.50
CA LEU A 120 -23.91 29.93 -33.15
C LEU A 120 -23.49 28.46 -33.17
N LEU A 121 -24.04 27.67 -34.10
CA LEU A 121 -23.65 26.27 -34.29
C LEU A 121 -22.20 26.15 -34.67
N ALA A 122 -21.69 26.97 -35.59
CA ALA A 122 -20.27 27.02 -35.95
C ALA A 122 -19.39 27.38 -34.74
N GLY A 123 -19.82 28.35 -33.92
CA GLY A 123 -19.14 28.73 -32.68
C GLY A 123 -19.08 27.58 -31.67
N LEU A 124 -20.16 26.85 -31.48
CA LEU A 124 -20.20 25.66 -30.62
C LEU A 124 -19.29 24.54 -31.15
N LEU A 125 -19.32 24.25 -32.43
CA LEU A 125 -18.43 23.26 -33.04
C LEU A 125 -16.97 23.64 -32.85
N LEU A 126 -16.63 24.93 -32.95
CA LEU A 126 -15.31 25.44 -32.64
C LEU A 126 -14.96 25.27 -31.16
N CYS A 127 -15.87 25.51 -30.22
CA CYS A 127 -15.68 25.23 -28.80
C CYS A 127 -15.33 23.77 -28.57
N TYR A 128 -16.03 22.83 -29.23
CA TYR A 128 -15.73 21.40 -29.10
C TYR A 128 -14.41 20.99 -29.76
N ALA A 129 -14.06 21.58 -30.91
CA ALA A 129 -12.77 21.37 -31.54
C ALA A 129 -11.63 21.83 -30.60
N LEU A 130 -11.78 23.02 -29.99
CA LEU A 130 -10.83 23.52 -29.00
C LEU A 130 -10.78 22.61 -27.75
N HIS A 131 -11.92 22.13 -27.27
CA HIS A 131 -11.96 21.17 -26.18
C HIS A 131 -11.17 19.90 -26.51
N CYS A 132 -11.32 19.32 -27.69
CA CYS A 132 -10.52 18.18 -28.14
C CYS A 132 -9.02 18.53 -28.23
N ALA A 133 -8.67 19.70 -28.73
CA ALA A 133 -7.28 20.19 -28.77
C ALA A 133 -6.70 20.32 -27.35
N ILE A 134 -7.44 20.91 -26.41
CA ILE A 134 -7.01 21.01 -25.01
C ILE A 134 -6.81 19.63 -24.39
N GLN A 135 -7.71 18.67 -24.68
CA GLN A 135 -7.54 17.29 -24.21
C GLN A 135 -6.25 16.67 -24.77
N ALA A 136 -5.99 16.81 -26.05
CA ALA A 136 -4.78 16.28 -26.68
C ALA A 136 -3.52 16.89 -26.08
N VAL A 137 -3.47 18.22 -25.94
CA VAL A 137 -2.33 18.92 -25.31
C VAL A 137 -2.17 18.54 -23.85
N SER A 138 -3.27 18.40 -23.11
CA SER A 138 -3.21 17.94 -21.70
C SER A 138 -2.64 16.51 -21.58
N VAL A 139 -2.95 15.61 -22.53
CA VAL A 139 -2.34 14.27 -22.60
C VAL A 139 -0.83 14.38 -22.87
N LEU A 140 -0.42 15.22 -23.81
CA LEU A 140 1.00 15.45 -24.12
C LEU A 140 1.74 15.99 -22.89
N VAL A 141 1.21 17.02 -22.24
CA VAL A 141 1.80 17.59 -21.02
C VAL A 141 1.94 16.52 -19.92
N ARG A 142 0.94 15.66 -19.72
CA ARG A 142 1.04 14.56 -18.75
C ARG A 142 2.10 13.53 -19.12
N ARG A 143 2.25 13.22 -20.41
CA ARG A 143 3.30 12.29 -20.89
C ARG A 143 4.69 12.84 -20.62
N THR A 144 4.95 14.11 -20.92
CA THR A 144 6.26 14.73 -20.64
C THR A 144 6.57 14.81 -19.14
N ARG A 145 5.57 14.80 -18.27
CA ARG A 145 5.71 14.82 -16.81
C ARG A 145 5.77 13.43 -16.17
N THR A 146 5.69 12.36 -16.98
CA THR A 146 5.81 10.97 -16.52
C THR A 146 7.25 10.50 -16.69
N LEU A 147 8.07 10.76 -15.67
CA LEU A 147 9.51 10.48 -15.71
C LEU A 147 9.81 8.97 -15.63
N PRO A 148 10.89 8.48 -16.25
CA PRO A 148 11.33 7.07 -16.17
C PRO A 148 11.86 6.71 -14.78
N VAL A 149 12.40 7.70 -14.05
CA VAL A 149 12.89 7.60 -12.67
C VAL A 149 12.16 8.62 -11.83
N VAL A 150 11.72 8.23 -10.62
CA VAL A 150 11.12 9.13 -9.63
C VAL A 150 11.92 9.03 -8.35
N THR A 151 12.30 10.15 -7.77
CA THR A 151 13.19 10.17 -6.61
C THR A 151 12.63 10.96 -5.45
N ARG A 152 13.19 10.70 -4.27
CA ARG A 152 13.05 11.48 -3.06
C ARG A 152 14.42 11.54 -2.38
N ASN A 153 14.75 12.66 -1.74
CA ASN A 153 16.04 12.91 -1.09
C ASN A 153 17.22 12.89 -2.09
N ILE A 154 16.97 13.27 -3.34
CA ILE A 154 17.98 13.39 -4.39
C ILE A 154 17.74 14.71 -5.10
N ASP A 155 18.77 15.54 -5.27
CA ASP A 155 18.64 16.79 -6.00
C ASP A 155 18.27 16.53 -7.48
N ALA A 156 17.09 17.00 -7.83
CA ALA A 156 16.54 16.87 -9.17
C ALA A 156 16.47 18.21 -9.93
N SER A 157 17.19 19.24 -9.49
CA SER A 157 17.19 20.59 -10.08
C SER A 157 17.55 20.57 -11.56
N ALA A 158 18.48 19.71 -11.97
CA ALA A 158 18.89 19.53 -13.36
C ALA A 158 17.76 19.06 -14.29
N LEU A 159 16.67 18.49 -13.77
CA LEU A 159 15.58 17.94 -14.56
C LEU A 159 14.52 18.96 -14.98
N ARG A 160 14.70 20.23 -14.67
CA ARG A 160 13.77 21.32 -15.03
C ARG A 160 12.33 21.03 -14.59
N LEU A 161 12.16 20.44 -13.40
CA LEU A 161 10.85 20.14 -12.84
C LEU A 161 10.12 21.45 -12.51
N SER A 162 8.81 21.43 -12.61
CA SER A 162 7.97 22.59 -12.35
C SER A 162 6.67 22.17 -11.65
N PRO A 163 5.96 23.10 -10.97
CA PRO A 163 4.65 22.82 -10.42
C PRO A 163 3.69 22.26 -11.47
N ALA A 164 2.78 21.38 -11.06
CA ALA A 164 1.79 20.81 -11.95
C ALA A 164 0.86 21.90 -12.52
N PRO A 165 0.30 21.69 -13.72
CA PRO A 165 -0.70 22.60 -14.27
C PRO A 165 -1.87 22.82 -13.29
N PRO A 166 -2.61 23.94 -13.40
CA PRO A 166 -3.78 24.21 -12.57
C PRO A 166 -4.74 23.03 -12.54
N ALA A 167 -5.42 22.84 -11.39
CA ALA A 167 -6.28 21.68 -11.16
C ALA A 167 -7.36 21.51 -12.25
N LEU A 168 -7.87 22.64 -12.78
CA LEU A 168 -8.87 22.67 -13.84
C LEU A 168 -8.36 22.06 -15.16
N LEU A 169 -7.08 22.23 -15.47
CA LEU A 169 -6.46 21.78 -16.74
C LEU A 169 -5.80 20.40 -16.65
N ARG A 170 -5.68 19.81 -15.45
CA ARG A 170 -4.98 18.52 -15.26
C ARG A 170 -5.79 17.30 -15.62
N ARG A 171 -7.11 17.36 -15.49
CA ARG A 171 -8.04 16.26 -15.79
C ARG A 171 -8.96 16.69 -16.91
N PRO A 172 -8.59 16.40 -18.17
CA PRO A 172 -9.25 16.98 -19.32
C PRO A 172 -10.72 16.54 -19.47
N GLY A 173 -11.09 15.33 -19.11
CA GLY A 173 -12.38 14.76 -19.43
C GLY A 173 -13.57 15.64 -19.01
N HIS A 174 -13.85 15.73 -17.72
CA HIS A 174 -15.05 16.40 -17.19
C HIS A 174 -14.83 17.83 -16.69
N ARG A 175 -13.59 18.20 -16.32
CA ARG A 175 -13.31 19.54 -15.77
C ARG A 175 -13.21 20.62 -16.83
N LEU A 176 -12.78 20.26 -18.03
CA LEU A 176 -12.73 21.21 -19.16
C LEU A 176 -14.11 21.57 -19.70
N LEU A 177 -15.13 20.77 -19.41
CA LEU A 177 -16.53 21.12 -19.74
C LEU A 177 -17.04 22.35 -19.00
N VAL A 178 -16.40 22.73 -17.88
CA VAL A 178 -16.67 24.03 -17.22
C VAL A 178 -16.46 25.19 -18.20
N PHE A 179 -15.57 25.04 -19.17
CA PHE A 179 -15.37 26.05 -20.22
C PHE A 179 -16.53 26.12 -21.24
N GLY A 180 -17.33 25.06 -21.38
CA GLY A 180 -18.55 25.02 -22.18
C GLY A 180 -19.80 25.57 -21.48
N LEU A 181 -19.78 25.65 -20.13
CA LEU A 181 -20.94 26.11 -19.37
C LEU A 181 -21.45 27.51 -19.76
N PRO A 182 -20.61 28.52 -20.07
CA PRO A 182 -21.11 29.82 -20.53
C PRO A 182 -21.90 29.70 -21.83
N ALA A 183 -21.49 28.84 -22.78
CA ALA A 183 -22.23 28.58 -24.01
C ALA A 183 -23.60 27.96 -23.71
N THR A 184 -23.65 26.91 -22.88
CA THR A 184 -24.92 26.28 -22.45
C THR A 184 -25.84 27.27 -21.73
N ALA A 185 -25.29 28.12 -20.85
CA ALA A 185 -26.04 29.16 -20.16
C ALA A 185 -26.58 30.22 -21.12
N GLY A 186 -25.75 30.65 -22.07
CA GLY A 186 -26.18 31.60 -23.11
C GLY A 186 -27.29 31.06 -24.01
N LEU A 187 -27.16 29.80 -24.47
CA LEU A 187 -28.24 29.11 -25.23
C LEU A 187 -29.53 28.99 -24.42
N THR A 188 -29.42 28.68 -23.13
CA THR A 188 -30.55 28.59 -22.24
C THR A 188 -31.25 29.97 -22.06
N ALA A 189 -30.45 31.03 -21.87
CA ALA A 189 -30.97 32.39 -21.79
C ALA A 189 -31.62 32.83 -23.07
N THR A 190 -31.06 32.52 -24.23
CA THR A 190 -31.67 32.79 -25.54
C THR A 190 -33.03 32.09 -25.69
N ALA A 191 -33.15 30.84 -25.20
CA ALA A 191 -34.44 30.12 -25.24
C ALA A 191 -35.52 30.77 -24.36
N VAL A 192 -35.13 31.52 -23.30
CA VAL A 192 -36.06 32.25 -22.42
C VAL A 192 -36.43 33.62 -22.99
N THR A 193 -35.45 34.34 -23.50
CA THR A 193 -35.57 35.77 -23.84
C THR A 193 -35.84 36.02 -25.31
N ASP A 194 -35.68 35.00 -26.14
CA ASP A 194 -35.69 35.08 -27.62
C ASP A 194 -34.66 36.05 -28.20
N ASP A 195 -33.59 36.32 -27.43
CA ASP A 195 -32.48 37.21 -27.86
C ASP A 195 -31.17 36.40 -28.06
N ALA A 196 -30.73 36.28 -29.32
CA ALA A 196 -29.52 35.53 -29.69
C ALA A 196 -28.22 36.14 -29.13
N ARG A 197 -28.23 37.37 -28.61
CA ARG A 197 -27.06 38.02 -28.03
C ARG A 197 -26.50 37.22 -26.81
N TYR A 198 -27.41 36.60 -26.04
CA TYR A 198 -26.99 35.77 -24.89
C TYR A 198 -26.22 34.53 -25.33
N ALA A 199 -26.70 33.83 -26.38
CA ALA A 199 -25.97 32.67 -26.91
C ALA A 199 -24.67 33.09 -27.56
N ALA A 200 -24.59 34.20 -28.25
CA ALA A 200 -23.35 34.75 -28.82
C ALA A 200 -22.33 35.11 -27.72
N ALA A 201 -22.80 35.82 -26.68
CA ALA A 201 -21.92 36.18 -25.55
C ALA A 201 -21.41 34.95 -24.79
N GLY A 202 -22.30 33.96 -24.52
CA GLY A 202 -21.94 32.71 -23.84
C GLY A 202 -20.95 31.89 -24.66
N THR A 203 -21.18 31.76 -25.97
CA THR A 203 -20.26 31.04 -26.89
C THR A 203 -18.93 31.77 -27.00
N GLY A 204 -18.91 33.09 -27.13
CA GLY A 204 -17.71 33.91 -27.13
C GLY A 204 -16.86 33.73 -25.86
N LEU A 205 -17.51 33.78 -24.70
CA LEU A 205 -16.82 33.57 -23.43
C LEU A 205 -16.24 32.14 -23.33
N SER A 206 -16.99 31.13 -23.78
CA SER A 206 -16.49 29.74 -23.83
C SER A 206 -15.27 29.61 -24.73
N LEU A 207 -15.26 30.27 -25.89
CA LEU A 207 -14.10 30.30 -26.80
C LEU A 207 -12.89 30.95 -26.16
N VAL A 208 -13.06 32.10 -25.50
CA VAL A 208 -11.97 32.80 -24.80
C VAL A 208 -11.38 31.92 -23.69
N LEU A 209 -12.21 31.27 -22.87
CA LEU A 209 -11.77 30.37 -21.82
C LEU A 209 -11.03 29.14 -22.38
N ALA A 210 -11.55 28.57 -23.47
CA ALA A 210 -10.93 27.43 -24.13
C ALA A 210 -9.57 27.79 -24.74
N LEU A 211 -9.45 28.92 -25.44
CA LEU A 211 -8.20 29.43 -26.00
C LEU A 211 -7.19 29.73 -24.90
N GLY A 212 -7.62 30.38 -23.81
CA GLY A 212 -6.78 30.62 -22.62
C GLY A 212 -6.26 29.33 -22.00
N GLY A 213 -7.12 28.32 -21.84
CA GLY A 213 -6.73 27.01 -21.34
C GLY A 213 -5.74 26.29 -22.27
N LEU A 214 -5.97 26.35 -23.59
CA LEU A 214 -5.06 25.80 -24.59
C LEU A 214 -3.69 26.50 -24.54
N ALA A 215 -3.66 27.82 -24.48
CA ALA A 215 -2.43 28.60 -24.39
C ALA A 215 -1.62 28.24 -23.14
N VAL A 216 -2.26 28.21 -21.96
CA VAL A 216 -1.60 27.84 -20.69
C VAL A 216 -0.97 26.44 -20.73
N LEU A 217 -1.65 25.48 -21.34
CA LEU A 217 -1.11 24.11 -21.49
C LEU A 217 0.00 24.05 -22.53
N SER A 218 -0.15 24.73 -23.68
CA SER A 218 0.83 24.74 -24.76
C SER A 218 2.14 25.39 -24.33
N LEU A 219 2.09 26.43 -23.50
CA LEU A 219 3.29 27.04 -22.89
C LEU A 219 4.15 26.06 -22.08
N ARG A 220 3.53 24.98 -21.55
CA ARG A 220 4.24 23.92 -20.81
C ARG A 220 5.02 22.96 -21.71
N LEU A 221 4.75 22.96 -23.02
CA LEU A 221 5.43 22.13 -24.00
C LEU A 221 6.61 22.85 -24.65
N LEU A 222 6.78 24.14 -24.41
CA LEU A 222 7.89 24.93 -24.98
C LEU A 222 9.25 24.39 -24.51
N PRO A 223 10.27 24.45 -25.38
CA PRO A 223 11.66 24.17 -24.99
C PRO A 223 12.04 25.00 -23.75
N GLY A 224 12.71 24.40 -22.78
CA GLY A 224 13.09 25.05 -21.52
C GLY A 224 12.00 25.08 -20.41
N ARG A 225 10.72 24.90 -20.73
CA ARG A 225 9.63 24.79 -19.73
C ARG A 225 9.13 23.36 -19.52
N ARG A 226 9.40 22.46 -20.44
CA ARG A 226 9.09 21.04 -20.28
C ARG A 226 10.15 20.37 -19.40
N PRO A 227 9.79 19.36 -18.58
CA PRO A 227 10.77 18.52 -17.90
C PRO A 227 11.75 17.86 -18.86
N ALA A 228 12.90 17.45 -18.33
CA ALA A 228 13.92 16.71 -19.06
C ALA A 228 13.32 15.48 -19.76
N GLY A 229 13.81 15.16 -20.96
CA GLY A 229 13.39 14.01 -21.73
C GLY A 229 13.84 12.68 -21.10
N GLU A 230 13.30 11.55 -21.60
CA GLU A 230 13.61 10.22 -21.04
C GLU A 230 15.14 9.96 -21.03
N GLN A 231 15.84 10.28 -22.11
CA GLN A 231 17.30 10.09 -22.20
C GLN A 231 18.08 10.99 -21.24
N GLU A 232 17.69 12.26 -21.11
CA GLU A 232 18.31 13.21 -20.17
C GLU A 232 18.14 12.76 -18.73
N VAL A 233 16.92 12.29 -18.36
CA VAL A 233 16.63 11.75 -17.01
C VAL A 233 17.46 10.51 -16.72
N LEU A 234 17.62 9.63 -17.71
CA LEU A 234 18.43 8.42 -17.53
C LEU A 234 19.92 8.76 -17.41
N ALA A 235 20.44 9.68 -18.21
CA ALA A 235 21.83 10.14 -18.11
C ALA A 235 22.10 10.84 -16.76
N TRP A 236 21.17 11.70 -16.31
CA TRP A 236 21.22 12.29 -14.98
C TRP A 236 21.25 11.23 -13.87
N PHE A 237 20.42 10.20 -13.99
CA PHE A 237 20.37 9.12 -12.99
C PHE A 237 21.67 8.32 -12.95
N ASP A 238 22.26 8.00 -14.10
CA ASP A 238 23.54 7.29 -14.17
C ASP A 238 24.68 8.15 -13.58
N ALA A 239 24.71 9.45 -13.87
CA ALA A 239 25.69 10.37 -13.30
C ALA A 239 25.54 10.46 -11.77
N TRP A 240 24.30 10.56 -11.28
CA TRP A 240 24.04 10.55 -9.85
C TRP A 240 24.46 9.25 -9.18
N LEU A 241 24.20 8.09 -9.79
CA LEU A 241 24.65 6.78 -9.26
C LEU A 241 26.18 6.69 -9.19
N ALA A 242 26.88 7.23 -10.20
CA ALA A 242 28.33 7.26 -10.25
C ALA A 242 28.94 8.19 -9.17
N GLU A 243 28.26 9.28 -8.82
CA GLU A 243 28.66 10.21 -7.78
C GLU A 243 28.30 9.70 -6.37
N TYR A 244 27.04 9.30 -6.16
CA TYR A 244 26.57 8.82 -4.86
C TYR A 244 27.22 7.50 -4.46
N ARG A 245 27.50 6.61 -5.40
CA ARG A 245 28.18 5.31 -5.19
C ARG A 245 27.55 4.46 -4.10
N PRO A 246 26.25 4.07 -4.23
CA PRO A 246 25.59 3.24 -3.23
C PRO A 246 26.27 1.89 -3.08
N THR A 247 26.35 1.36 -1.84
CA THR A 247 26.96 0.06 -1.55
C THR A 247 25.94 -0.98 -1.11
N VAL A 248 24.90 -0.56 -0.40
CA VAL A 248 23.81 -1.41 0.09
C VAL A 248 22.46 -0.78 -0.24
N GLY A 249 21.44 -1.58 -0.46
CA GLY A 249 20.09 -1.06 -0.72
C GLY A 249 18.99 -1.93 -0.17
N LEU A 250 17.82 -1.31 0.01
CA LEU A 250 16.55 -1.98 0.30
C LEU A 250 15.72 -1.98 -0.97
N TYR A 251 15.37 -3.17 -1.47
CA TYR A 251 14.45 -3.30 -2.60
C TYR A 251 13.04 -3.62 -2.13
N PHE A 252 12.06 -2.84 -2.58
CA PHE A 252 10.69 -3.08 -2.21
C PHE A 252 9.71 -2.89 -3.38
N SER A 253 8.75 -3.81 -3.46
CA SER A 253 7.63 -3.77 -4.40
C SER A 253 6.41 -4.38 -3.72
N GLY A 254 5.28 -3.67 -3.73
CA GLY A 254 4.07 -4.15 -3.06
C GLY A 254 2.87 -3.22 -3.20
N GLY A 255 1.80 -3.54 -2.50
CA GLY A 255 0.57 -2.74 -2.44
C GLY A 255 0.63 -1.61 -1.41
N PRO A 256 -0.39 -0.74 -1.39
CA PRO A 256 -0.46 0.38 -0.45
C PRO A 256 -0.46 -0.04 1.04
N SER A 257 -1.02 -1.20 1.35
CA SER A 257 -1.10 -1.75 2.71
C SER A 257 0.19 -2.42 3.19
N SER A 258 1.17 -2.66 2.30
CA SER A 258 2.40 -3.38 2.64
C SER A 258 3.62 -2.45 2.88
N VAL A 259 3.43 -1.13 2.87
CA VAL A 259 4.51 -0.14 3.05
C VAL A 259 5.27 -0.32 4.37
N TYR A 260 4.57 -0.74 5.43
CA TYR A 260 5.17 -1.00 6.74
C TYR A 260 6.31 -2.02 6.69
N GLN A 261 6.26 -2.97 5.75
CA GLN A 261 7.29 -3.99 5.57
C GLN A 261 8.66 -3.40 5.21
N ALA A 262 8.67 -2.37 4.36
CA ALA A 262 9.88 -1.60 4.09
C ALA A 262 10.21 -0.64 5.25
N GLY A 263 9.17 -0.06 5.86
CA GLY A 263 9.31 0.88 6.97
C GLY A 263 10.09 0.32 8.16
N MET A 264 9.90 -0.95 8.48
CA MET A 264 10.59 -1.64 9.59
C MET A 264 12.11 -1.72 9.43
N TRP A 265 12.62 -1.66 8.19
CA TRP A 265 14.04 -1.78 7.89
C TRP A 265 14.76 -0.45 7.66
N LEU A 266 14.05 0.69 7.73
CA LEU A 266 14.65 2.01 7.45
C LEU A 266 15.70 2.40 8.49
N GLU A 267 15.40 2.21 9.77
CA GLU A 267 16.33 2.53 10.86
C GLU A 267 17.54 1.59 10.87
N PRO A 268 17.39 0.26 10.82
CA PRO A 268 18.53 -0.65 10.65
C PRO A 268 19.40 -0.31 9.43
N LEU A 269 18.78 0.03 8.30
CA LEU A 269 19.52 0.39 7.08
C LEU A 269 20.27 1.71 7.23
N ALA A 270 19.67 2.70 7.92
CA ALA A 270 20.29 4.01 8.14
C ALA A 270 21.52 3.94 9.08
N ARG A 271 21.57 2.92 9.95
CA ARG A 271 22.69 2.69 10.88
C ARG A 271 23.86 1.92 10.25
N LEU A 272 23.70 1.42 9.01
CA LEU A 272 24.79 0.71 8.33
C LEU A 272 25.88 1.70 7.89
N GLU A 273 27.11 1.24 7.95
CA GLU A 273 28.20 1.93 7.29
C GLU A 273 28.03 1.89 5.78
N GLY A 274 28.39 2.96 5.10
CA GLY A 274 28.31 3.07 3.64
C GLY A 274 27.22 4.03 3.15
N ARG A 275 26.79 3.84 1.92
CA ARG A 275 25.82 4.70 1.25
C ARG A 275 24.54 3.91 0.90
N PRO A 276 23.57 3.89 1.80
CA PRO A 276 22.35 3.13 1.61
C PRO A 276 21.45 3.76 0.52
N LEU A 277 20.68 2.91 -0.18
CA LEU A 277 19.73 3.30 -1.23
C LEU A 277 18.43 2.53 -1.09
N ILE A 278 17.27 3.20 -1.24
CA ILE A 278 15.98 2.53 -1.31
C ILE A 278 15.53 2.47 -2.76
N VAL A 279 15.29 1.25 -3.25
CA VAL A 279 14.85 0.96 -4.63
C VAL A 279 13.41 0.50 -4.63
N LEU A 280 12.52 1.28 -5.23
CA LEU A 280 11.08 1.01 -5.32
C LEU A 280 10.65 0.70 -6.76
N ARG A 281 9.56 -0.03 -6.91
CA ARG A 281 8.96 -0.35 -8.21
C ARG A 281 7.67 0.40 -8.50
N GLU A 282 6.97 0.83 -7.48
CA GLU A 282 5.69 1.52 -7.55
C GLU A 282 5.85 2.99 -7.22
N ARG A 283 5.46 3.85 -8.16
CA ARG A 283 5.60 5.30 -8.05
C ARG A 283 4.86 5.89 -6.84
N PHE A 284 3.70 5.33 -6.48
CA PHE A 284 2.92 5.79 -5.33
C PHE A 284 3.59 5.51 -4.00
N MET A 285 4.53 4.56 -3.96
CA MET A 285 5.29 4.21 -2.75
C MET A 285 6.25 5.33 -2.31
N VAL A 286 6.83 6.09 -3.25
CA VAL A 286 7.85 7.11 -2.93
C VAL A 286 7.37 8.09 -1.85
N SER A 287 6.11 8.53 -1.94
CA SER A 287 5.51 9.42 -0.96
C SER A 287 4.92 8.72 0.27
N ARG A 288 4.90 7.40 0.29
CA ARG A 288 4.33 6.61 1.40
C ARG A 288 5.39 6.00 2.31
N ILE A 289 6.63 5.85 1.83
CA ILE A 289 7.75 5.46 2.69
C ILE A 289 7.86 6.48 3.82
N PRO A 290 7.98 6.04 5.09
CA PRO A 290 8.13 6.93 6.24
C PRO A 290 9.30 7.93 6.08
N ALA A 291 9.42 8.86 7.00
CA ALA A 291 10.52 9.83 7.00
C ALA A 291 11.85 9.09 7.09
N THR A 292 12.75 9.42 6.16
CA THR A 292 14.12 8.89 6.11
C THR A 292 14.97 9.89 5.34
N ASP A 293 16.26 9.96 5.66
CA ASP A 293 17.24 10.74 4.92
C ASP A 293 17.92 9.91 3.81
N ILE A 294 17.67 8.60 3.76
CA ILE A 294 18.18 7.71 2.72
C ILE A 294 17.59 8.10 1.37
N PRO A 295 18.42 8.23 0.32
CA PRO A 295 17.93 8.44 -1.04
C PRO A 295 16.97 7.33 -1.49
N ILE A 296 15.88 7.73 -2.13
CA ILE A 296 14.87 6.81 -2.68
C ILE A 296 14.82 6.97 -4.19
N VAL A 297 14.92 5.85 -4.89
CA VAL A 297 14.70 5.78 -6.35
C VAL A 297 13.56 4.83 -6.68
N CYS A 298 12.63 5.26 -7.49
CA CYS A 298 11.60 4.39 -8.05
C CYS A 298 11.87 4.14 -9.52
N LEU A 299 12.06 2.88 -9.87
CA LEU A 299 12.42 2.38 -11.20
C LEU A 299 11.31 1.49 -11.76
N PRO A 300 10.21 2.04 -12.30
CA PRO A 300 9.03 1.25 -12.67
C PRO A 300 9.25 0.31 -13.87
N LYS A 301 10.13 0.69 -14.81
CA LYS A 301 10.42 -0.10 -16.01
C LYS A 301 11.63 -1.01 -15.77
N VAL A 302 11.60 -2.24 -16.34
CA VAL A 302 12.71 -3.20 -16.22
C VAL A 302 14.00 -2.68 -16.87
N PRO A 303 14.01 -2.08 -18.07
CA PRO A 303 15.24 -1.55 -18.62
C PRO A 303 15.92 -0.50 -17.73
N THR A 304 15.13 0.34 -17.06
CA THR A 304 15.67 1.33 -16.11
C THR A 304 16.22 0.65 -14.86
N LEU A 305 15.57 -0.42 -14.37
CA LEU A 305 16.04 -1.20 -13.23
C LEU A 305 17.40 -1.87 -13.52
N MET A 306 17.59 -2.40 -14.73
CA MET A 306 18.86 -3.05 -15.13
C MET A 306 20.07 -2.10 -15.11
N ARG A 307 19.86 -0.78 -15.15
CA ARG A 307 20.98 0.18 -15.02
C ARG A 307 21.71 0.09 -13.69
N LEU A 308 21.08 -0.47 -12.66
CA LEU A 308 21.74 -0.74 -11.37
C LEU A 308 22.93 -1.71 -11.50
N GLU A 309 23.00 -2.52 -12.56
CA GLU A 309 24.13 -3.39 -12.84
C GLU A 309 25.45 -2.61 -12.93
N HIS A 310 25.39 -1.38 -13.45
CA HIS A 310 26.55 -0.50 -13.64
C HIS A 310 26.88 0.37 -12.41
N SER A 311 26.07 0.26 -11.34
CA SER A 311 26.30 0.98 -10.08
C SER A 311 27.32 0.27 -9.20
N THR A 312 27.74 0.92 -8.12
CA THR A 312 28.60 0.32 -7.08
C THR A 312 27.83 -0.52 -6.07
N LEU A 313 26.51 -0.67 -6.25
CA LEU A 313 25.64 -1.43 -5.35
C LEU A 313 26.07 -2.91 -5.26
N GLN A 314 26.31 -3.38 -4.05
CA GLN A 314 26.81 -4.72 -3.78
C GLN A 314 25.72 -5.64 -3.25
N VAL A 315 24.89 -5.14 -2.34
CA VAL A 315 23.85 -5.90 -1.64
C VAL A 315 22.49 -5.23 -1.79
N LEU A 316 21.48 -6.02 -2.10
CA LEU A 316 20.06 -5.62 -2.01
C LEU A 316 19.33 -6.50 -0.99
N ILE A 317 18.70 -5.85 -0.03
CA ILE A 317 17.94 -6.44 1.05
C ILE A 317 16.44 -6.43 0.68
N HIS A 318 15.76 -7.56 0.88
CA HIS A 318 14.38 -7.76 0.46
C HIS A 318 13.49 -8.09 1.67
N PRO A 319 12.66 -7.13 2.17
CA PRO A 319 11.77 -7.39 3.29
C PRO A 319 10.51 -8.17 2.89
N SER A 320 10.29 -8.38 1.60
CA SER A 320 9.16 -9.17 1.10
C SER A 320 9.36 -9.64 -0.33
N ASN A 321 8.60 -10.67 -0.70
CA ASN A 321 8.53 -11.19 -2.06
C ASN A 321 7.34 -10.60 -2.81
N SER A 322 7.53 -10.25 -4.08
CA SER A 322 6.49 -9.84 -5.00
C SER A 322 6.76 -10.39 -6.40
N GLY A 323 5.75 -10.38 -7.27
CA GLY A 323 5.95 -10.79 -8.66
C GLY A 323 6.99 -9.98 -9.42
N LYS A 324 7.36 -8.78 -8.95
CA LYS A 324 8.41 -7.95 -9.57
C LYS A 324 9.80 -8.18 -9.00
N THR A 325 9.93 -8.90 -7.89
CA THR A 325 11.23 -9.20 -7.27
C THR A 325 12.11 -10.02 -8.21
N SER A 326 11.56 -10.98 -8.95
CA SER A 326 12.28 -11.77 -9.96
C SER A 326 13.01 -10.92 -11.01
N GLN A 327 12.60 -9.68 -11.20
CA GLN A 327 13.18 -8.79 -12.20
C GLN A 327 14.54 -8.24 -11.74
N VAL A 328 14.71 -7.89 -10.46
CA VAL A 328 15.97 -7.35 -9.92
C VAL A 328 16.97 -8.46 -9.64
N LEU A 329 16.51 -9.67 -9.31
CA LEU A 329 17.39 -10.84 -9.11
C LEU A 329 18.17 -11.24 -10.37
N ARG A 330 17.83 -10.67 -11.53
CA ARG A 330 18.55 -10.89 -12.80
C ARG A 330 19.85 -10.12 -12.89
N ILE A 331 20.13 -9.19 -11.96
CA ILE A 331 21.36 -8.39 -11.99
C ILE A 331 22.48 -9.20 -11.33
N PRO A 332 23.45 -9.74 -12.11
CA PRO A 332 24.42 -10.71 -11.59
C PRO A 332 25.47 -10.07 -10.70
N THR A 333 25.68 -8.76 -10.81
CA THR A 333 26.69 -8.01 -10.06
C THR A 333 26.27 -7.63 -8.65
N ILE A 334 24.99 -7.81 -8.31
CA ILE A 334 24.42 -7.50 -7.00
C ILE A 334 24.07 -8.80 -6.31
N LYS A 335 24.37 -8.92 -5.02
CA LYS A 335 23.94 -10.01 -4.16
C LYS A 335 22.65 -9.65 -3.43
N HIS A 336 21.79 -10.63 -3.23
CA HIS A 336 20.44 -10.45 -2.74
C HIS A 336 20.23 -11.22 -1.44
N ALA A 337 19.82 -10.53 -0.36
CA ALA A 337 19.44 -11.13 0.90
C ALA A 337 17.94 -10.98 1.17
N PHE A 338 17.27 -12.06 1.50
CA PHE A 338 15.88 -12.04 1.94
C PHE A 338 15.83 -11.93 3.47
N VAL A 339 15.20 -10.87 3.99
CA VAL A 339 15.17 -10.61 5.44
C VAL A 339 13.77 -10.74 6.04
N ASN A 340 12.74 -10.92 5.21
CA ASN A 340 11.34 -10.89 5.62
C ASN A 340 10.96 -9.60 6.39
N HIS A 341 9.72 -9.48 6.83
CA HIS A 341 9.19 -8.35 7.61
C HIS A 341 8.73 -8.77 9.01
N GLY A 342 8.81 -10.04 9.35
CA GLY A 342 8.49 -10.60 10.66
C GLY A 342 8.84 -12.07 10.69
N GLU A 343 9.13 -12.57 11.89
CA GLU A 343 9.34 -13.99 12.14
C GLU A 343 8.06 -14.61 12.67
N SER A 344 7.67 -15.77 12.15
CA SER A 344 6.49 -16.51 12.59
C SER A 344 6.78 -17.99 12.54
N ASP A 345 6.27 -18.76 13.50
CA ASP A 345 6.43 -20.21 13.58
C ASP A 345 5.71 -20.98 12.47
N LYS A 346 4.83 -20.30 11.73
CA LYS A 346 4.09 -20.94 10.64
C LYS A 346 5.03 -21.32 9.50
N LEU A 347 5.01 -22.60 9.07
CA LEU A 347 5.79 -23.08 7.91
C LEU A 347 5.48 -22.29 6.64
N SER A 348 4.28 -21.73 6.53
CA SER A 348 3.90 -20.84 5.42
C SER A 348 4.76 -19.55 5.35
N SER A 349 5.49 -19.21 6.42
CA SER A 349 6.47 -18.11 6.43
C SER A 349 7.73 -18.46 5.61
N CYS A 350 8.05 -19.75 5.43
CA CYS A 350 9.11 -20.23 4.57
C CYS A 350 8.60 -20.36 3.13
N ASN A 351 8.77 -19.30 2.34
CA ASN A 351 8.31 -19.29 0.96
C ASN A 351 9.34 -19.97 0.05
N PRO A 352 8.95 -20.91 -0.84
CA PRO A 352 9.87 -21.52 -1.81
C PRO A 352 10.61 -20.52 -2.72
N TYR A 353 10.11 -19.32 -2.85
CA TYR A 353 10.79 -18.26 -3.57
C TYR A 353 12.08 -17.81 -2.88
N ALA A 354 12.25 -18.09 -1.58
CA ALA A 354 13.44 -17.73 -0.81
C ALA A 354 14.74 -18.34 -1.38
N LYS A 355 14.67 -19.53 -2.01
CA LYS A 355 15.81 -20.16 -2.71
C LYS A 355 16.38 -19.36 -3.89
N ALA A 356 15.68 -18.31 -4.35
CA ALA A 356 16.14 -17.46 -5.45
C ALA A 356 17.10 -16.35 -5.00
N TYR A 357 17.24 -16.15 -3.69
CA TYR A 357 18.18 -15.20 -3.12
C TYR A 357 19.55 -15.86 -2.87
N ASP A 358 20.59 -15.02 -2.77
CA ASP A 358 21.94 -15.50 -2.42
C ASP A 358 22.02 -15.95 -0.96
N GLU A 359 21.28 -15.26 -0.07
CA GLU A 359 21.19 -15.60 1.35
C GLU A 359 19.79 -15.30 1.88
N VAL A 360 19.40 -16.06 2.91
CA VAL A 360 18.17 -15.82 3.70
C VAL A 360 18.63 -15.44 5.11
N TRP A 361 18.32 -14.21 5.51
CA TRP A 361 18.73 -13.68 6.81
C TRP A 361 17.56 -13.80 7.80
N VAL A 362 17.82 -14.53 8.86
CA VAL A 362 16.83 -14.93 9.86
C VAL A 362 17.14 -14.34 11.23
N ALA A 363 16.15 -14.35 12.13
CA ALA A 363 16.33 -13.80 13.47
C ALA A 363 17.26 -14.66 14.34
N GLY A 364 17.13 -16.00 14.28
CA GLY A 364 17.90 -16.89 15.12
C GLY A 364 17.76 -18.37 14.72
N PRO A 365 18.28 -19.29 15.55
CA PRO A 365 18.30 -20.73 15.28
C PRO A 365 16.96 -21.33 14.90
N ALA A 366 15.87 -20.98 15.58
CA ALA A 366 14.53 -21.52 15.29
C ALA A 366 14.08 -21.26 13.87
N ALA A 367 14.44 -20.11 13.29
CA ALA A 367 14.10 -19.80 11.92
C ALA A 367 14.96 -20.59 10.91
N ARG A 368 16.22 -20.86 11.24
CA ARG A 368 17.10 -21.78 10.47
C ARG A 368 16.52 -23.18 10.43
N GLU A 369 16.13 -23.73 11.59
CA GLU A 369 15.48 -25.04 11.73
C GLU A 369 14.19 -25.10 10.93
N ARG A 370 13.40 -24.04 10.96
CA ARG A 370 12.15 -23.94 10.19
C ARG A 370 12.39 -24.01 8.68
N TYR A 371 13.46 -23.38 8.15
CA TYR A 371 13.82 -23.52 6.73
C TYR A 371 14.26 -24.93 6.39
N ALA A 372 14.97 -25.61 7.27
CA ALA A 372 15.33 -27.02 7.10
C ALA A 372 14.11 -27.94 7.08
N LEU A 373 13.15 -27.73 8.01
CA LEU A 373 11.89 -28.49 8.08
C LEU A 373 10.95 -28.22 6.91
N ALA A 374 10.97 -27.00 6.38
CA ALA A 374 10.07 -26.62 5.28
C ALA A 374 10.48 -27.17 3.92
N GLU A 375 11.70 -27.67 3.78
CA GLU A 375 12.27 -28.27 2.55
C GLU A 375 12.01 -27.44 1.28
N VAL A 376 12.03 -26.11 1.40
CA VAL A 376 11.74 -25.17 0.30
C VAL A 376 12.93 -24.95 -0.65
N GLY A 377 14.03 -25.71 -0.48
CA GLY A 377 15.20 -25.69 -1.33
C GLY A 377 16.18 -24.53 -1.01
N VAL A 378 16.12 -23.99 0.20
CA VAL A 378 17.15 -23.13 0.78
C VAL A 378 18.18 -24.02 1.46
N GLU A 379 19.46 -23.87 1.09
CA GLU A 379 20.56 -24.63 1.72
C GLU A 379 20.95 -23.98 3.05
N ASP A 380 21.32 -24.79 4.05
CA ASP A 380 21.67 -24.29 5.38
C ASP A 380 22.84 -23.28 5.37
N LYS A 381 23.80 -23.46 4.46
CA LYS A 381 24.93 -22.53 4.28
C LYS A 381 24.52 -21.12 3.83
N ASP A 382 23.31 -20.99 3.24
CA ASP A 382 22.75 -19.74 2.72
C ASP A 382 21.79 -19.09 3.74
N VAL A 383 21.60 -19.72 4.91
CA VAL A 383 20.83 -19.13 6.03
C VAL A 383 21.79 -18.44 6.99
N VAL A 384 21.59 -17.15 7.26
CA VAL A 384 22.43 -16.33 8.14
C VAL A 384 21.59 -15.75 9.29
N GLU A 385 22.05 -15.93 10.51
CA GLU A 385 21.37 -15.46 11.72
C GLU A 385 21.79 -14.02 12.05
N VAL A 386 20.97 -13.05 11.68
CA VAL A 386 21.26 -11.62 11.86
C VAL A 386 20.51 -10.98 13.04
N GLY A 387 19.59 -11.73 13.67
CA GLY A 387 18.73 -11.15 14.70
C GLY A 387 17.61 -10.27 14.14
N ARG A 388 17.08 -9.44 15.04
CA ARG A 388 15.98 -8.50 14.74
C ARG A 388 16.39 -7.08 15.16
N PRO A 389 17.13 -6.32 14.35
CA PRO A 389 17.63 -4.97 14.71
C PRO A 389 16.50 -3.99 15.06
N GLN A 390 15.28 -4.23 14.57
CA GLN A 390 14.10 -3.43 14.88
C GLN A 390 13.69 -3.47 16.34
N LEU A 391 14.12 -4.51 17.08
CA LEU A 391 13.74 -4.76 18.47
C LEU A 391 14.68 -4.12 19.49
N ASP A 392 15.78 -3.52 19.05
CA ASP A 392 16.78 -2.89 19.94
C ASP A 392 16.17 -1.79 20.83
N ALA A 393 15.04 -1.20 20.38
CA ALA A 393 14.31 -0.17 21.14
C ALA A 393 13.32 -0.73 22.18
N VAL A 394 13.03 -2.04 22.16
CA VAL A 394 12.08 -2.66 23.10
C VAL A 394 12.72 -2.79 24.48
N ARG A 395 12.07 -2.25 25.49
CA ARG A 395 12.59 -2.26 26.85
C ARG A 395 12.49 -3.66 27.47
N PRO A 396 13.56 -4.14 28.10
CA PRO A 396 13.52 -5.42 28.80
C PRO A 396 12.62 -5.36 30.04
N TYR A 397 12.15 -6.53 30.47
CA TYR A 397 11.39 -6.70 31.70
C TYR A 397 12.20 -6.20 32.90
N ALA A 398 11.59 -5.30 33.67
CA ALA A 398 12.24 -4.68 34.84
C ALA A 398 11.62 -5.13 36.18
N GLY A 399 10.85 -6.18 36.17
CA GLY A 399 10.17 -6.69 37.38
C GLY A 399 8.64 -6.58 37.30
N PRO A 400 7.94 -6.97 38.38
CA PRO A 400 6.47 -6.94 38.42
C PRO A 400 5.92 -5.52 38.24
N PRO A 401 4.69 -5.38 37.73
CA PRO A 401 4.05 -4.07 37.59
C PRO A 401 3.95 -3.37 38.96
N THR A 402 4.39 -2.12 39.01
CA THR A 402 4.36 -1.29 40.24
C THR A 402 3.13 -0.39 40.32
N GLY A 403 2.35 -0.28 39.22
CA GLY A 403 1.13 0.51 39.14
C GLY A 403 -0.11 -0.17 39.79
N ALA A 404 -1.17 0.62 39.93
CA ALA A 404 -2.45 0.11 40.46
C ALA A 404 -3.14 -0.90 39.51
N TYR A 405 -2.80 -0.82 38.22
CA TYR A 405 -3.42 -1.63 37.18
C TYR A 405 -2.38 -2.47 36.44
N LEU A 406 -2.71 -3.73 36.20
CA LEU A 406 -1.99 -4.62 35.30
C LEU A 406 -2.40 -4.30 33.87
N THR A 407 -1.46 -3.87 33.04
CA THR A 407 -1.73 -3.54 31.65
C THR A 407 -1.57 -4.78 30.75
N VAL A 408 -2.68 -5.24 30.17
CA VAL A 408 -2.73 -6.40 29.27
C VAL A 408 -2.89 -5.92 27.84
N LEU A 409 -1.95 -6.26 26.96
CA LEU A 409 -2.06 -6.05 25.52
C LEU A 409 -2.74 -7.28 24.89
N TYR A 410 -3.92 -7.11 24.33
CA TYR A 410 -4.53 -8.12 23.46
C TYR A 410 -4.32 -7.69 22.01
N ALA A 411 -3.43 -8.39 21.30
CA ALA A 411 -3.03 -8.10 19.94
C ALA A 411 -3.24 -9.31 19.03
N PRO A 412 -4.50 -9.63 18.67
CA PRO A 412 -4.79 -10.74 17.77
C PRO A 412 -4.30 -10.46 16.36
N THR A 413 -3.90 -11.52 15.63
CA THR A 413 -3.61 -11.42 14.21
C THR A 413 -4.88 -11.45 13.36
N TRP A 414 -4.78 -11.29 12.08
CA TRP A 414 -5.92 -11.35 11.17
C TRP A 414 -6.20 -12.79 10.69
N GLU A 415 -7.34 -12.99 10.06
CA GLU A 415 -7.89 -14.30 9.71
C GLU A 415 -7.10 -15.08 8.63
N GLY A 416 -6.11 -14.45 7.96
CA GLY A 416 -5.32 -15.11 6.91
C GLY A 416 -6.08 -15.35 5.61
N TRP A 417 -5.42 -16.02 4.65
CA TRP A 417 -5.99 -16.32 3.33
C TRP A 417 -6.50 -17.76 3.20
N ASP A 418 -6.10 -18.64 4.09
CA ASP A 418 -6.30 -20.11 4.03
C ASP A 418 -7.55 -20.62 4.76
N GLY A 419 -8.27 -19.72 5.46
CA GLY A 419 -9.48 -20.08 6.21
C GLY A 419 -9.21 -20.93 7.47
N ASN A 420 -7.95 -21.02 7.93
CA ASN A 420 -7.60 -21.76 9.13
C ASN A 420 -8.11 -21.02 10.38
N PRO A 421 -8.99 -21.63 11.22
CA PRO A 421 -9.50 -21.00 12.43
C PRO A 421 -8.38 -20.69 13.46
N GLY A 422 -7.26 -21.42 13.43
CA GLY A 422 -6.09 -21.15 14.27
C GLY A 422 -5.31 -19.90 13.89
N ASN A 423 -5.70 -19.18 12.84
CA ASN A 423 -5.01 -17.94 12.46
C ASN A 423 -5.33 -16.79 13.39
N THR A 424 -6.56 -16.68 13.89
CA THR A 424 -6.99 -15.57 14.75
C THR A 424 -7.87 -16.04 15.88
N SER A 425 -7.63 -15.52 17.08
CA SER A 425 -8.49 -15.75 18.25
C SER A 425 -9.77 -14.93 18.22
N LEU A 426 -9.88 -13.90 17.38
CA LEU A 426 -10.99 -12.96 17.39
C LEU A 426 -12.36 -13.62 17.26
N ILE A 427 -12.49 -14.60 16.36
CA ILE A 427 -13.79 -15.20 16.02
C ILE A 427 -14.29 -16.11 17.14
N GLU A 428 -13.42 -16.98 17.64
CA GLU A 428 -13.81 -18.06 18.57
C GLU A 428 -13.60 -17.69 20.06
N ALA A 429 -12.59 -16.86 20.36
CA ALA A 429 -12.18 -16.56 21.74
C ALA A 429 -12.22 -15.07 22.09
N GLY A 430 -12.17 -14.17 21.12
CA GLY A 430 -11.91 -12.75 21.36
C GLY A 430 -12.86 -12.08 22.35
N GLU A 431 -14.16 -12.34 22.24
CA GLU A 431 -15.15 -11.78 23.16
C GLU A 431 -15.02 -12.36 24.58
N ASN A 432 -14.76 -13.66 24.72
CA ASN A 432 -14.59 -14.32 26.00
C ASN A 432 -13.34 -13.83 26.73
N LEU A 433 -12.21 -13.73 26.01
CA LEU A 433 -10.96 -13.14 26.50
C LEU A 433 -11.17 -11.73 27.03
N VAL A 434 -11.80 -10.88 26.20
CA VAL A 434 -12.04 -9.48 26.57
C VAL A 434 -12.98 -9.40 27.76
N ARG A 435 -14.07 -10.19 27.84
CA ARG A 435 -14.97 -10.23 29.00
C ARG A 435 -14.25 -10.67 30.29
N ALA A 436 -13.41 -11.71 30.20
CA ALA A 436 -12.61 -12.17 31.32
C ALA A 436 -11.64 -11.08 31.83
N LEU A 437 -10.95 -10.38 30.92
CA LEU A 437 -10.04 -9.28 31.27
C LEU A 437 -10.78 -8.08 31.87
N LEU A 438 -11.91 -7.68 31.28
CA LEU A 438 -12.74 -6.58 31.78
C LEU A 438 -13.41 -6.88 33.10
N GLY A 439 -13.57 -8.17 33.46
CA GLY A 439 -14.10 -8.63 34.74
C GLY A 439 -13.16 -8.39 35.91
N ASP A 440 -11.87 -8.23 35.72
CA ASP A 440 -10.92 -7.90 36.78
C ASP A 440 -10.76 -6.36 36.90
N PRO A 441 -11.15 -5.75 38.02
CA PRO A 441 -11.09 -4.29 38.20
C PRO A 441 -9.66 -3.72 38.18
N ARG A 442 -8.64 -4.55 38.44
CA ARG A 442 -7.22 -4.16 38.44
C ARG A 442 -6.55 -4.37 37.07
N VAL A 443 -7.28 -4.76 36.04
CA VAL A 443 -6.75 -4.90 34.69
C VAL A 443 -7.03 -3.64 33.87
N ARG A 444 -6.04 -3.17 33.14
CA ARG A 444 -6.13 -2.22 32.05
C ARG A 444 -5.93 -2.96 30.73
N LEU A 445 -6.92 -2.96 29.86
CA LEU A 445 -6.84 -3.61 28.55
C LEU A 445 -6.37 -2.62 27.50
N LEU A 446 -5.33 -2.98 26.74
CA LEU A 446 -4.94 -2.39 25.47
C LEU A 446 -5.35 -3.37 24.36
N TYR A 447 -6.37 -3.04 23.59
CA TYR A 447 -6.81 -3.85 22.46
C TYR A 447 -6.26 -3.27 21.17
N LYS A 448 -5.40 -4.02 20.48
CA LYS A 448 -4.78 -3.62 19.21
C LYS A 448 -5.06 -4.64 18.10
N PRO A 449 -6.20 -4.50 17.38
CA PRO A 449 -6.53 -5.39 16.27
C PRO A 449 -5.56 -5.22 15.11
N HIS A 450 -5.37 -6.27 14.32
CA HIS A 450 -4.56 -6.21 13.12
C HIS A 450 -5.23 -5.33 12.05
N PRO A 451 -4.48 -4.50 11.28
CA PRO A 451 -5.05 -3.61 10.25
C PRO A 451 -5.86 -4.30 9.15
N LEU A 452 -5.66 -5.60 8.93
CA LEU A 452 -6.41 -6.40 7.95
C LEU A 452 -7.58 -7.19 8.56
N THR A 453 -7.88 -7.02 9.85
CA THR A 453 -9.01 -7.71 10.51
C THR A 453 -10.32 -7.47 9.76
N GLY A 454 -11.03 -8.56 9.41
CA GLY A 454 -12.30 -8.51 8.68
C GLY A 454 -12.16 -8.26 7.17
N SER A 455 -10.95 -8.29 6.64
CA SER A 455 -10.72 -8.09 5.19
C SER A 455 -11.06 -9.32 4.35
N VAL A 456 -11.00 -10.51 4.93
CA VAL A 456 -11.29 -11.80 4.29
C VAL A 456 -12.54 -12.45 4.89
N ASP A 457 -12.61 -12.57 6.22
CA ASP A 457 -13.77 -13.12 6.94
C ASP A 457 -14.55 -12.01 7.66
N PRO A 458 -15.80 -11.72 7.24
CA PRO A 458 -16.64 -10.71 7.90
C PRO A 458 -16.94 -10.99 9.38
N ARG A 459 -16.81 -12.27 9.84
CA ARG A 459 -17.01 -12.66 11.25
C ARG A 459 -15.93 -12.02 12.13
N ALA A 460 -14.67 -11.97 11.68
CA ALA A 460 -13.59 -11.29 12.40
C ALA A 460 -13.88 -9.78 12.57
N GLY A 461 -14.36 -9.10 11.52
CA GLY A 461 -14.77 -7.71 11.61
C GLY A 461 -16.00 -7.49 12.50
N ALA A 462 -16.91 -8.47 12.60
CA ALA A 462 -18.05 -8.41 13.50
C ALA A 462 -17.60 -8.59 14.97
N ALA A 463 -16.69 -9.52 15.24
CA ALA A 463 -16.10 -9.73 16.56
C ALA A 463 -15.34 -8.49 17.04
N ASP A 464 -14.51 -7.89 16.16
CA ASP A 464 -13.81 -6.63 16.45
C ASP A 464 -14.78 -5.52 16.88
N ARG A 465 -15.88 -5.31 16.17
CA ARG A 465 -16.88 -4.30 16.55
C ARG A 465 -17.49 -4.59 17.93
N ARG A 466 -17.84 -5.85 18.24
CA ARG A 466 -18.39 -6.21 19.55
C ARG A 466 -17.38 -6.02 20.68
N ILE A 467 -16.12 -6.36 20.45
CA ILE A 467 -15.03 -6.11 21.42
C ILE A 467 -14.91 -4.61 21.70
N ARG A 468 -14.94 -3.76 20.68
CA ARG A 468 -14.91 -2.30 20.87
C ARG A 468 -16.10 -1.79 21.66
N GLU A 469 -17.28 -2.37 21.47
CA GLU A 469 -18.48 -2.05 22.26
C GLU A 469 -18.33 -2.47 23.71
N LEU A 470 -17.77 -3.65 23.99
CA LEU A 470 -17.46 -4.13 25.35
C LEU A 470 -16.49 -3.19 26.05
N VAL A 471 -15.40 -2.80 25.40
CA VAL A 471 -14.41 -1.86 25.95
C VAL A 471 -15.04 -0.50 26.25
N ARG A 472 -15.84 0.04 25.34
CA ARG A 472 -16.57 1.30 25.58
C ARG A 472 -17.56 1.19 26.75
N ALA A 473 -18.25 0.06 26.85
CA ALA A 473 -19.20 -0.18 27.96
C ALA A 473 -18.47 -0.25 29.30
N ALA A 474 -17.34 -0.96 29.37
CA ALA A 474 -16.53 -1.06 30.58
C ALA A 474 -15.99 0.34 31.00
N ASN A 475 -15.53 1.15 30.07
CA ASN A 475 -15.04 2.51 30.38
C ASN A 475 -16.13 3.46 30.90
N ARG A 476 -17.42 3.22 30.59
CA ARG A 476 -18.51 4.05 31.13
C ARG A 476 -18.77 3.88 32.62
N VAL A 477 -18.44 2.72 33.18
CA VAL A 477 -18.62 2.43 34.58
C VAL A 477 -17.37 2.61 35.43
N ARG A 478 -16.23 2.83 34.79
CA ARG A 478 -14.96 3.11 35.46
C ARG A 478 -14.78 4.61 35.65
N SER A 479 -14.16 4.98 36.77
CA SER A 479 -13.83 6.38 37.08
C SER A 479 -12.54 6.42 37.90
N GLY A 480 -11.85 7.53 37.82
CA GLY A 480 -10.61 7.77 38.53
C GLY A 480 -9.96 9.10 38.12
N PRO A 481 -8.78 9.40 38.64
CA PRO A 481 -8.04 10.60 38.27
C PRO A 481 -7.77 10.65 36.76
N ARG A 482 -7.92 11.84 36.18
CA ARG A 482 -7.55 12.09 34.80
C ARG A 482 -6.30 12.95 34.78
N PRO A 483 -5.28 12.59 33.96
CA PRO A 483 -4.10 13.42 33.79
C PRO A 483 -4.46 14.80 33.18
N SER A 484 -3.71 15.83 33.58
CA SER A 484 -3.85 17.21 33.03
C SER A 484 -3.07 17.43 31.72
N SER A 485 -2.49 16.39 31.15
CA SER A 485 -1.48 16.47 30.08
C SER A 485 -2.03 16.58 28.64
N SER A 486 -3.30 16.99 28.48
CA SER A 486 -3.90 17.15 27.14
C SER A 486 -3.21 18.21 26.26
N GLU A 487 -2.69 19.27 26.86
CA GLU A 487 -1.98 20.34 26.14
C GLU A 487 -0.63 19.85 25.61
N GLU A 488 0.11 19.08 26.40
CA GLU A 488 1.38 18.50 25.96
C GLU A 488 1.16 17.55 24.78
N LEU A 489 0.18 16.64 24.87
CA LEU A 489 -0.15 15.74 23.76
C LEU A 489 -0.53 16.53 22.50
N ALA A 490 -1.34 17.59 22.63
CA ALA A 490 -1.71 18.42 21.49
C ALA A 490 -0.49 19.10 20.85
N ALA A 491 0.45 19.64 21.68
CA ALA A 491 1.68 20.23 21.20
C ALA A 491 2.58 19.21 20.47
N ARG A 492 2.77 18.00 21.06
CA ARG A 492 3.54 16.93 20.43
C ARG A 492 2.89 16.40 19.15
N THR A 493 1.56 16.36 19.11
CA THR A 493 0.82 15.99 17.90
C THR A 493 1.06 17.02 16.79
N ALA A 494 0.93 18.29 17.10
CA ALA A 494 1.18 19.36 16.13
C ALA A 494 2.63 19.36 15.61
N GLU A 495 3.61 19.13 16.49
CA GLU A 495 5.02 19.01 16.11
C GLU A 495 5.26 17.81 15.17
N LEU A 496 4.76 16.63 15.55
CA LEU A 496 4.92 15.41 14.75
C LEU A 496 4.20 15.52 13.41
N ASP A 497 2.99 16.06 13.39
CA ASP A 497 2.23 16.28 12.17
C ASP A 497 2.94 17.28 11.24
N ARG A 498 3.51 18.36 11.78
CA ARG A 498 4.32 19.32 11.02
C ARG A 498 5.55 18.65 10.38
N LEU A 499 6.24 17.77 11.13
CA LEU A 499 7.43 17.07 10.64
C LEU A 499 7.09 15.98 9.62
N THR A 500 5.89 15.36 9.72
CA THR A 500 5.45 14.26 8.86
C THR A 500 4.46 14.69 7.78
N ALA A 501 3.95 15.93 7.85
CA ALA A 501 3.02 16.47 6.86
C ALA A 501 3.59 16.31 5.44
N ALA A 502 2.74 15.83 4.55
CA ALA A 502 3.05 15.84 3.13
C ALA A 502 3.03 17.31 2.65
N GLU A 503 4.19 17.86 2.31
CA GLU A 503 4.35 19.22 1.77
C GLU A 503 3.73 19.40 0.38
N PHE A 504 2.83 18.51 -0.02
CA PHE A 504 2.23 18.52 -1.34
C PHE A 504 0.88 19.24 -1.31
N ARG A 505 0.74 20.23 -2.19
CA ARG A 505 -0.58 20.76 -2.44
C ARG A 505 -1.52 19.70 -3.00
N GLU A 506 -2.79 19.82 -2.74
CA GLU A 506 -3.80 18.93 -3.30
C GLU A 506 -3.66 18.88 -4.82
N GLY A 507 -3.41 17.69 -5.33
CA GLY A 507 -3.26 17.44 -6.74
C GLY A 507 -1.87 17.65 -7.32
N ALA A 508 -0.81 17.78 -6.52
CA ALA A 508 0.55 17.67 -7.01
C ALA A 508 0.74 16.37 -7.80
N ASP A 509 1.25 16.48 -9.01
CA ASP A 509 1.64 15.32 -9.81
C ASP A 509 3.02 14.80 -9.39
N GLN A 510 3.47 13.76 -10.06
CA GLN A 510 4.72 13.08 -9.74
C GLN A 510 5.96 13.97 -9.90
N ALA A 511 6.00 14.79 -10.95
CA ALA A 511 7.11 15.70 -11.19
C ALA A 511 7.17 16.83 -10.13
N GLU A 512 6.02 17.36 -9.72
CA GLU A 512 5.94 18.34 -8.65
C GLU A 512 6.34 17.75 -7.30
N ARG A 513 5.86 16.53 -6.98
CA ARG A 513 6.25 15.84 -5.75
C ARG A 513 7.75 15.58 -5.69
N MET A 514 8.35 15.15 -6.80
CA MET A 514 9.78 14.94 -6.91
C MET A 514 10.55 16.26 -6.72
N LEU A 515 10.06 17.38 -7.26
CA LEU A 515 10.66 18.70 -7.06
C LEU A 515 10.66 19.09 -5.58
N VAL A 516 9.52 18.94 -4.89
CA VAL A 516 9.38 19.29 -3.47
C VAL A 516 10.22 18.40 -2.56
N GLN A 517 10.41 17.12 -2.94
CA GLN A 517 11.19 16.13 -2.18
C GLN A 517 12.66 16.03 -2.60
N SER A 518 13.15 16.94 -3.44
CA SER A 518 14.51 16.87 -3.98
C SER A 518 15.58 16.93 -2.89
N VAL A 519 15.43 17.82 -1.94
CA VAL A 519 16.41 18.00 -0.84
C VAL A 519 15.66 18.01 0.49
N PRO A 520 15.75 16.93 1.29
CA PRO A 520 15.21 16.99 2.65
C PRO A 520 16.10 17.89 3.51
N PRO A 521 15.52 18.54 4.53
CA PRO A 521 16.34 19.11 5.60
C PRO A 521 17.19 18.00 6.23
N ALA A 522 18.50 18.21 6.34
CA ALA A 522 19.40 17.26 7.00
C ALA A 522 18.90 16.97 8.43
N GLY A 523 18.90 15.69 8.84
CA GLY A 523 18.45 15.25 10.15
C GLY A 523 16.93 15.19 10.33
N ARG A 524 16.14 15.24 9.26
CA ARG A 524 14.66 15.13 9.35
C ARG A 524 14.23 13.78 9.92
N ALA A 525 14.89 12.69 9.51
CA ALA A 525 14.58 11.35 10.02
C ALA A 525 14.78 11.26 11.53
N GLU A 526 15.87 11.79 12.05
CA GLU A 526 16.15 11.82 13.48
C GLU A 526 15.17 12.73 14.23
N ALA A 527 14.83 13.90 13.67
CA ALA A 527 13.83 14.80 14.24
C ALA A 527 12.45 14.12 14.34
N VAL A 528 12.02 13.41 13.30
CA VAL A 528 10.77 12.62 13.31
C VAL A 528 10.84 11.51 14.35
N ALA A 529 11.95 10.78 14.44
CA ALA A 529 12.12 9.72 15.43
C ALA A 529 12.04 10.26 16.88
N ARG A 530 12.72 11.39 17.16
CA ARG A 530 12.62 12.07 18.47
C ARG A 530 11.20 12.53 18.77
N ALA A 531 10.56 13.18 17.79
CA ALA A 531 9.18 13.67 17.95
C ALA A 531 8.19 12.51 18.15
N THR A 532 8.39 11.37 17.47
CA THR A 532 7.57 10.17 17.65
C THR A 532 7.70 9.63 19.06
N ARG A 533 8.92 9.47 19.59
CA ARG A 533 9.14 9.03 20.97
C ARG A 533 8.53 10.00 22.00
N ALA A 534 8.70 11.30 21.77
CA ALA A 534 8.11 12.33 22.63
C ALA A 534 6.58 12.30 22.59
N TRP A 535 6.01 12.09 21.41
CA TRP A 535 4.56 11.95 21.22
C TRP A 535 4.03 10.68 21.93
N GLU A 536 4.68 9.54 21.75
CA GLU A 536 4.28 8.28 22.41
C GLU A 536 4.31 8.41 23.94
N LYS A 537 5.37 9.04 24.48
CA LYS A 537 5.45 9.33 25.92
C LYS A 537 4.30 10.22 26.38
N ALA A 538 4.02 11.30 25.69
CA ALA A 538 2.91 12.21 26.01
C ALA A 538 1.54 11.53 25.84
N TYR A 539 1.38 10.68 24.82
CA TYR A 539 0.17 9.89 24.59
C TYR A 539 -0.14 8.99 25.78
N TRP A 540 0.82 8.17 26.21
CA TRP A 540 0.60 7.29 27.36
C TRP A 540 0.38 8.05 28.67
N ALA A 541 1.07 9.17 28.86
CA ALA A 541 0.90 10.03 30.03
C ALA A 541 -0.44 10.78 30.03
N SER A 542 -1.06 11.01 28.88
CA SER A 542 -2.37 11.66 28.78
C SER A 542 -3.56 10.75 29.08
N LEU A 543 -3.32 9.45 29.11
CA LEU A 543 -4.38 8.47 29.33
C LEU A 543 -4.50 8.12 30.82
N PRO A 544 -5.71 8.05 31.35
CA PRO A 544 -5.93 7.53 32.71
C PRO A 544 -5.43 6.09 32.84
N GLU A 545 -4.79 5.77 33.94
CA GLU A 545 -4.28 4.41 34.19
C GLU A 545 -5.40 3.36 34.28
N TRP A 546 -6.61 3.77 34.66
CA TRP A 546 -7.78 2.90 34.79
C TRP A 546 -8.51 2.67 33.46
N GLU A 547 -8.27 3.48 32.42
CA GLU A 547 -9.05 3.45 31.18
C GLU A 547 -8.52 2.41 30.20
N HIS A 548 -9.40 1.54 29.74
CA HIS A 548 -9.09 0.60 28.66
C HIS A 548 -8.94 1.33 27.33
N GLN A 549 -8.02 0.89 26.48
CA GLN A 549 -7.73 1.56 25.21
C GLN A 549 -7.94 0.62 24.00
N VAL A 550 -8.48 1.18 22.92
CA VAL A 550 -8.49 0.55 21.59
C VAL A 550 -7.50 1.30 20.73
N VAL A 551 -6.41 0.64 20.34
CA VAL A 551 -5.33 1.21 19.53
C VAL A 551 -5.57 0.85 18.06
N GLU A 552 -6.18 1.75 17.30
CA GLU A 552 -6.61 1.50 15.91
C GLU A 552 -5.53 1.87 14.88
N ASP A 553 -4.82 2.95 15.15
CA ASP A 553 -3.90 3.57 14.21
C ASP A 553 -2.48 3.01 14.28
N ALA A 554 -1.64 3.44 13.35
CA ALA A 554 -0.22 3.17 13.35
C ALA A 554 0.52 3.83 14.53
N ARG A 555 -0.13 4.78 15.22
CA ARG A 555 0.37 5.47 16.41
C ARG A 555 -0.58 5.27 17.58
N PRO A 556 -0.10 4.85 18.77
CA PRO A 556 1.30 4.47 19.07
C PRO A 556 1.74 3.21 18.33
N SER A 557 3.06 3.06 18.16
CA SER A 557 3.66 1.90 17.54
C SER A 557 3.38 0.63 18.35
N LEU A 558 3.49 -0.54 17.71
CA LEU A 558 3.35 -1.82 18.39
C LEU A 558 4.40 -1.98 19.51
N TYR A 559 5.63 -1.54 19.25
CA TYR A 559 6.73 -1.61 20.23
C TYR A 559 6.51 -0.67 21.43
N SER A 560 5.89 0.49 21.23
CA SER A 560 5.44 1.34 22.32
C SER A 560 4.32 0.69 23.17
N CYS A 561 3.46 -0.10 22.53
CA CYS A 561 2.49 -0.92 23.26
C CYS A 561 3.18 -2.04 24.06
N PHE A 562 4.25 -2.67 23.53
CA PHE A 562 5.04 -3.66 24.24
C PHE A 562 5.68 -3.08 25.49
N ASP A 563 6.23 -1.88 25.38
CA ASP A 563 6.84 -1.18 26.50
C ASP A 563 5.84 -0.87 27.63
N THR A 564 4.60 -0.55 27.23
CA THR A 564 3.53 -0.18 28.18
C THR A 564 2.85 -1.39 28.81
N ALA A 565 2.77 -2.51 28.09
CA ALA A 565 2.10 -3.72 28.56
C ALA A 565 2.96 -4.51 29.55
N ASP A 566 2.33 -5.13 30.53
CA ASP A 566 2.92 -6.09 31.47
C ASP A 566 2.76 -7.54 30.97
N LEU A 567 1.73 -7.78 30.16
CA LEU A 567 1.34 -9.07 29.62
C LEU A 567 0.88 -8.90 28.16
N LEU A 568 1.27 -9.83 27.29
CA LEU A 568 0.69 -9.97 25.95
C LEU A 568 -0.23 -11.20 25.89
N ILE A 569 -1.41 -11.03 25.31
CA ILE A 569 -2.25 -12.13 24.80
C ILE A 569 -2.33 -11.97 23.27
N SER A 570 -1.99 -13.03 22.55
CA SER A 570 -1.97 -12.98 21.08
C SER A 570 -2.22 -14.37 20.48
N ASP A 571 -2.08 -14.46 19.18
CA ASP A 571 -2.13 -15.70 18.40
C ASP A 571 -0.72 -16.10 17.95
N VAL A 572 -0.53 -17.29 17.41
CA VAL A 572 0.75 -17.67 16.76
C VAL A 572 1.04 -16.73 15.62
N SER A 573 1.93 -15.79 15.86
CA SER A 573 2.28 -14.70 14.93
C SER A 573 3.64 -14.08 15.25
N SER A 574 4.15 -13.25 14.34
CA SER A 574 5.39 -12.49 14.56
C SER A 574 5.31 -11.51 15.74
N VAL A 575 4.11 -11.15 16.19
CA VAL A 575 3.92 -10.26 17.35
C VAL A 575 4.48 -10.89 18.61
N ILE A 576 4.30 -12.21 18.79
CA ILE A 576 4.85 -12.93 19.96
C ILE A 576 6.38 -12.99 19.87
N SER A 577 6.91 -13.36 18.69
CA SER A 577 8.35 -13.41 18.50
C SER A 577 9.02 -12.06 18.78
N ASP A 578 8.41 -10.97 18.36
CA ASP A 578 8.89 -9.61 18.63
C ASP A 578 8.74 -9.24 20.12
N PHE A 579 7.62 -9.63 20.76
CA PHE A 579 7.38 -9.36 22.19
C PHE A 579 8.36 -10.06 23.13
N LEU A 580 8.84 -11.24 22.73
CA LEU A 580 9.85 -12.00 23.48
C LEU A 580 11.14 -11.20 23.70
N ALA A 581 11.44 -10.20 22.88
CA ALA A 581 12.55 -9.27 23.12
C ALA A 581 12.45 -8.58 24.48
N SER A 582 11.22 -8.34 24.98
CA SER A 582 10.99 -7.75 26.28
C SER A 582 11.24 -8.73 27.46
N GLY A 583 11.16 -10.04 27.26
CA GLY A 583 11.21 -11.05 28.31
C GLY A 583 9.97 -11.12 29.21
N LYS A 584 8.94 -10.30 28.92
CA LYS A 584 7.69 -10.24 29.71
C LYS A 584 6.82 -11.50 29.49
N PRO A 585 5.94 -11.84 30.46
CA PRO A 585 4.98 -12.92 30.31
C PRO A 585 4.04 -12.73 29.11
N TYR A 586 3.66 -13.84 28.48
CA TYR A 586 2.70 -13.81 27.39
C TYR A 586 1.86 -15.10 27.33
N ALA A 587 0.71 -14.99 26.69
CA ALA A 587 -0.19 -16.10 26.46
C ALA A 587 -0.58 -16.21 24.97
N VAL A 588 -0.82 -17.44 24.53
CA VAL A 588 -1.24 -17.76 23.16
C VAL A 588 -2.56 -18.49 23.21
N THR A 589 -3.51 -18.07 22.35
CA THR A 589 -4.84 -18.67 22.30
C THR A 589 -4.86 -19.84 21.32
N ASN A 590 -5.30 -21.02 21.76
CA ASN A 590 -5.46 -22.20 20.93
C ASN A 590 -6.91 -22.29 20.39
N THR A 591 -7.14 -21.73 19.21
CA THR A 591 -8.43 -21.79 18.49
C THR A 591 -8.47 -22.83 17.38
N GLY A 592 -7.35 -23.53 17.16
CA GLY A 592 -7.25 -24.58 16.15
C GLY A 592 -7.74 -25.96 16.59
N GLY A 593 -8.22 -26.11 17.85
CA GLY A 593 -8.70 -27.38 18.39
C GLY A 593 -7.59 -28.43 18.59
N LEU A 594 -6.34 -28.04 18.66
CA LEU A 594 -5.22 -28.94 18.95
C LEU A 594 -5.17 -29.24 20.45
N THR A 595 -4.68 -30.44 20.81
CA THR A 595 -4.30 -30.68 22.22
C THR A 595 -3.15 -29.74 22.59
N GLU A 596 -3.01 -29.37 23.86
CA GLU A 596 -1.95 -28.47 24.31
C GLU A 596 -0.57 -29.03 23.99
N GLU A 597 -0.36 -30.33 24.17
CA GLU A 597 0.88 -31.00 23.79
C GLU A 597 1.22 -30.86 22.31
N THR A 598 0.25 -31.14 21.44
CA THR A 598 0.42 -30.97 19.99
C THR A 598 0.66 -29.50 19.61
N PHE A 599 -0.03 -28.56 20.29
CA PHE A 599 0.10 -27.13 20.04
C PHE A 599 1.50 -26.63 20.38
N ARG A 600 2.03 -27.04 21.56
CA ARG A 600 3.40 -26.73 21.99
C ARG A 600 4.45 -27.37 21.08
N ALA A 601 4.25 -28.63 20.70
CA ALA A 601 5.18 -29.34 19.80
C ALA A 601 5.24 -28.73 18.38
N ARG A 602 4.12 -28.13 17.93
CA ARG A 602 4.00 -27.56 16.58
C ARG A 602 4.56 -26.14 16.45
N PHE A 603 4.49 -25.36 17.53
CA PHE A 603 4.83 -23.94 17.48
C PHE A 603 5.83 -23.58 18.59
N PRO A 604 7.11 -23.33 18.26
CA PRO A 604 8.13 -22.95 19.23
C PRO A 604 7.73 -21.80 20.16
N THR A 605 7.05 -20.78 19.66
CA THR A 605 6.58 -19.66 20.50
C THR A 605 5.56 -20.05 21.56
N VAL A 606 4.95 -21.23 21.46
CA VAL A 606 3.99 -21.72 22.47
C VAL A 606 4.68 -22.46 23.62
N THR A 607 5.91 -22.93 23.45
CA THR A 607 6.63 -23.71 24.47
C THR A 607 6.79 -22.96 25.79
N ALA A 608 6.99 -21.64 25.73
CA ALA A 608 7.16 -20.75 26.89
C ALA A 608 5.96 -19.82 27.12
N ALA A 609 4.81 -20.14 26.53
CA ALA A 609 3.57 -19.38 26.67
C ALA A 609 2.59 -20.05 27.65
N THR A 610 1.74 -19.25 28.32
CA THR A 610 0.50 -19.77 28.85
C THR A 610 -0.47 -20.03 27.70
N VAL A 611 -0.97 -21.25 27.57
CA VAL A 611 -1.97 -21.60 26.54
C VAL A 611 -3.37 -21.28 27.05
N LEU A 612 -4.10 -20.47 26.31
CA LEU A 612 -5.49 -20.12 26.59
C LEU A 612 -6.45 -20.86 25.65
N THR A 613 -7.53 -21.35 26.22
CA THR A 613 -8.65 -21.95 25.49
C THR A 613 -9.67 -20.90 25.06
N PRO A 614 -10.55 -21.17 24.06
CA PRO A 614 -11.54 -20.20 23.58
C PRO A 614 -12.54 -19.72 24.64
N ASP A 615 -12.77 -20.48 25.71
CA ASP A 615 -13.64 -20.09 26.82
C ASP A 615 -13.00 -19.09 27.78
N ALA A 616 -11.69 -18.84 27.65
CA ALA A 616 -10.91 -17.89 28.45
C ALA A 616 -10.85 -18.21 29.97
N THR A 617 -11.14 -19.45 30.38
CA THR A 617 -11.15 -19.86 31.81
C THR A 617 -9.76 -19.76 32.45
N GLY A 618 -8.67 -19.82 31.68
CA GLY A 618 -7.29 -19.69 32.17
C GLY A 618 -6.86 -18.24 32.50
N VAL A 619 -7.64 -17.21 32.10
CA VAL A 619 -7.24 -15.80 32.26
C VAL A 619 -7.00 -15.39 33.72
N PRO A 620 -7.84 -15.75 34.73
CA PRO A 620 -7.57 -15.38 36.11
C PRO A 620 -6.24 -15.91 36.64
N ALA A 621 -5.91 -17.18 36.33
CA ALA A 621 -4.65 -17.80 36.76
C ALA A 621 -3.45 -17.11 36.10
N LEU A 622 -3.55 -16.76 34.80
CA LEU A 622 -2.53 -16.00 34.09
C LEU A 622 -2.27 -14.64 34.73
N LEU A 623 -3.33 -13.90 35.10
CA LEU A 623 -3.19 -12.58 35.73
C LEU A 623 -2.51 -12.69 37.10
N GLU A 624 -2.80 -13.74 37.87
CA GLU A 624 -2.12 -14.01 39.15
C GLU A 624 -0.63 -14.32 38.97
N THR A 625 -0.25 -15.05 37.92
CA THR A 625 1.15 -15.34 37.62
C THR A 625 1.93 -14.04 37.31
N VAL A 626 1.31 -13.10 36.60
CA VAL A 626 1.96 -11.80 36.25
C VAL A 626 2.09 -10.91 37.51
N ARG A 627 1.13 -10.96 38.44
CA ARG A 627 1.19 -10.21 39.70
C ARG A 627 2.21 -10.78 40.69
N HIS A 628 2.45 -12.07 40.56
CA HIS A 628 3.30 -12.86 41.46
C HIS A 628 4.40 -13.57 40.67
N PRO A 629 5.49 -12.86 40.28
CA PRO A 629 6.54 -13.42 39.43
C PRO A 629 7.18 -14.70 39.97
N GLU A 630 7.13 -14.90 41.31
CA GLU A 630 7.59 -16.15 41.96
C GLU A 630 6.75 -17.38 41.55
N LYS A 631 5.56 -17.17 40.99
CA LYS A 631 4.69 -18.25 40.46
C LYS A 631 4.90 -18.47 38.95
N ASP A 632 5.80 -17.70 38.33
CA ASP A 632 6.03 -17.77 36.90
C ASP A 632 7.03 -18.86 36.53
N HIS A 633 6.53 -20.07 36.42
CA HIS A 633 7.33 -21.24 36.09
C HIS A 633 7.86 -21.23 34.63
N LEU A 634 7.40 -20.28 33.77
CA LEU A 634 7.81 -20.18 32.37
C LEU A 634 8.91 -19.13 32.15
N ALA A 635 9.37 -18.44 33.18
CA ALA A 635 10.36 -17.36 33.03
C ALA A 635 11.68 -17.85 32.42
N GLU A 636 12.22 -18.99 32.88
CA GLU A 636 13.44 -19.60 32.36
C GLU A 636 13.25 -20.07 30.91
N ALA A 637 12.16 -20.78 30.65
CA ALA A 637 11.82 -21.23 29.29
C ALA A 637 11.64 -20.06 28.32
N ARG A 638 11.14 -18.90 28.78
CA ARG A 638 11.09 -17.69 27.95
C ARG A 638 12.48 -17.12 27.64
N ALA A 639 13.37 -17.14 28.59
CA ALA A 639 14.73 -16.68 28.38
C ALA A 639 15.48 -17.58 27.36
N GLU A 640 15.35 -18.89 27.47
CA GLU A 640 15.87 -19.85 26.51
C GLU A 640 15.26 -19.68 25.13
N LEU A 641 13.91 -19.60 25.07
CA LEU A 641 13.19 -19.42 23.81
C LEU A 641 13.56 -18.10 23.12
N ARG A 642 13.78 -17.03 23.89
CA ARG A 642 14.26 -15.75 23.33
C ARG A 642 15.58 -15.91 22.60
N LEU A 643 16.55 -16.64 23.21
CA LEU A 643 17.83 -16.92 22.56
C LEU A 643 17.64 -17.77 21.31
N HIS A 644 16.78 -18.76 21.36
CA HIS A 644 16.50 -19.64 20.24
C HIS A 644 15.80 -18.92 19.07
N LEU A 645 14.85 -17.99 19.36
CA LEU A 645 14.11 -17.26 18.32
C LEU A 645 14.83 -16.03 17.78
N LEU A 646 15.54 -15.28 18.65
CA LEU A 646 16.11 -13.97 18.31
C LEU A 646 17.65 -13.97 18.27
N GLY A 647 18.26 -15.06 18.69
CA GLY A 647 19.70 -15.18 18.82
C GLY A 647 20.26 -14.44 20.04
N PRO A 648 21.59 -14.41 20.19
CA PRO A 648 22.28 -13.78 21.31
C PRO A 648 22.06 -12.27 21.35
N THR A 649 22.23 -11.68 22.54
CA THR A 649 22.21 -10.23 22.73
C THR A 649 23.53 -9.57 22.36
N GLU A 650 24.63 -10.30 22.47
CA GLU A 650 25.97 -9.88 22.11
C GLU A 650 26.60 -10.88 21.15
N PRO A 651 27.13 -10.46 19.99
CA PRO A 651 26.97 -9.10 19.45
C PRO A 651 25.51 -8.74 19.17
N SER A 652 25.17 -7.44 19.21
CA SER A 652 23.81 -6.97 18.99
C SER A 652 23.25 -7.37 17.62
N SER A 653 21.91 -7.39 17.50
CA SER A 653 21.28 -7.68 16.19
C SER A 653 21.70 -6.70 15.10
N GLN A 654 21.94 -5.43 15.44
CA GLN A 654 22.42 -4.43 14.49
C GLN A 654 23.88 -4.75 14.03
N GLU A 655 24.73 -5.19 14.93
CA GLU A 655 26.12 -5.57 14.57
C GLU A 655 26.14 -6.83 13.70
N ARG A 656 25.37 -7.86 14.04
CA ARG A 656 25.24 -9.07 13.21
C ARG A 656 24.69 -8.76 11.82
N PHE A 657 23.68 -7.87 11.74
CA PHE A 657 23.12 -7.41 10.48
C PHE A 657 24.15 -6.65 9.64
N ALA A 658 24.93 -5.75 10.26
CA ALA A 658 25.98 -5.00 9.58
C ALA A 658 27.10 -5.94 9.07
N GLU A 659 27.50 -6.94 9.87
CA GLU A 659 28.49 -7.93 9.48
C GLU A 659 28.00 -8.80 8.31
N ALA A 660 26.74 -9.23 8.31
CA ALA A 660 26.15 -9.98 7.20
C ALA A 660 26.15 -9.15 5.89
N VAL A 661 25.83 -7.85 5.98
CA VAL A 661 25.94 -6.93 4.83
C VAL A 661 27.37 -6.84 4.33
N ARG A 662 28.35 -6.71 5.22
CA ARG A 662 29.78 -6.63 4.88
C ARG A 662 30.26 -7.90 4.19
N VAL A 663 29.92 -9.08 4.74
CA VAL A 663 30.34 -10.40 4.20
C VAL A 663 29.71 -10.63 2.82
N LEU A 664 28.39 -10.39 2.67
CA LEU A 664 27.71 -10.57 1.39
C LEU A 664 28.20 -9.54 0.36
N GLY A 665 28.52 -8.31 0.79
CA GLY A 665 29.12 -7.28 -0.05
C GLY A 665 30.51 -7.68 -0.57
N ALA A 666 31.33 -8.30 0.27
CA ALA A 666 32.64 -8.84 -0.14
C ALA A 666 32.47 -9.95 -1.20
N LYS A 667 31.48 -10.84 -1.04
CA LYS A 667 31.15 -11.87 -2.06
C LYS A 667 30.74 -11.22 -3.40
N ALA A 668 29.97 -10.14 -3.37
CA ALA A 668 29.58 -9.38 -4.57
C ALA A 668 30.79 -8.73 -5.24
N ALA A 669 31.65 -8.08 -4.47
CA ALA A 669 32.90 -7.45 -4.97
C ALA A 669 33.83 -8.48 -5.62
N ALA A 670 34.05 -9.62 -4.97
CA ALA A 670 34.85 -10.71 -5.52
C ALA A 670 34.27 -11.30 -6.80
N HIS A 671 32.94 -11.42 -6.89
CA HIS A 671 32.25 -11.86 -8.12
C HIS A 671 32.45 -10.85 -9.26
N ARG A 672 32.26 -9.56 -8.98
CA ARG A 672 32.46 -8.47 -9.95
C ARG A 672 33.88 -8.42 -10.48
N ALA A 673 34.90 -8.55 -9.60
CA ALA A 673 36.30 -8.56 -10.00
C ALA A 673 36.63 -9.75 -10.94
N ARG A 674 36.08 -10.93 -10.69
CA ARG A 674 36.24 -12.10 -11.59
C ARG A 674 35.62 -11.89 -12.97
N THR A 675 34.43 -11.24 -13.02
CA THR A 675 33.73 -10.97 -14.29
C THR A 675 34.40 -9.87 -15.10
N THR A 676 34.84 -8.77 -14.48
CA THR A 676 35.58 -7.69 -15.15
C THR A 676 36.99 -8.10 -15.56
N GLY A 677 37.70 -8.88 -14.75
CA GLY A 677 39.02 -9.44 -15.10
C GLY A 677 38.96 -10.40 -16.31
N ARG A 678 37.86 -11.15 -16.47
CA ARG A 678 37.63 -12.02 -17.66
C ARG A 678 37.38 -11.23 -18.94
N THR A 679 36.78 -10.05 -18.85
CA THR A 679 36.54 -9.17 -20.01
C THR A 679 37.80 -8.40 -20.41
N ALA A 680 38.75 -8.18 -19.47
CA ALA A 680 40.01 -7.48 -19.75
C ALA A 680 41.11 -8.41 -20.36
N THR A 681 41.00 -9.74 -20.19
CA THR A 681 41.97 -10.74 -20.68
C THR A 681 41.48 -11.54 -21.88
N GLY A 682 40.98 -10.85 -22.91
CA GLY A 682 40.83 -11.44 -24.24
C GLY A 682 39.63 -12.38 -24.42
N VAL A 683 39.01 -12.25 -25.59
CA VAL A 683 37.99 -13.15 -26.16
C VAL A 683 38.52 -14.61 -26.03
N PRO A 684 37.83 -15.51 -25.36
CA PRO A 684 38.22 -16.94 -25.44
C PRO A 684 38.07 -17.37 -26.88
N ALA A 685 39.09 -18.03 -27.46
CA ALA A 685 38.98 -18.67 -28.74
C ALA A 685 37.70 -19.49 -28.83
N PRO A 686 37.02 -19.52 -30.00
CA PRO A 686 35.75 -20.26 -30.13
C PRO A 686 36.02 -21.70 -29.71
N ARG A 687 35.33 -22.17 -28.68
CA ARG A 687 35.34 -23.57 -28.29
C ARG A 687 35.00 -24.38 -29.52
N GLN A 688 35.94 -25.24 -29.96
CA GLN A 688 35.67 -26.24 -30.99
C GLN A 688 34.34 -26.90 -30.63
N ALA A 689 33.41 -26.87 -31.60
CA ALA A 689 32.12 -27.50 -31.45
C ALA A 689 32.30 -28.94 -30.97
N ARG A 690 31.74 -29.28 -29.81
CA ARG A 690 31.62 -30.66 -29.40
C ARG A 690 30.87 -31.37 -30.53
N PRO A 691 31.29 -32.59 -30.94
CA PRO A 691 30.53 -33.32 -31.91
C PRO A 691 29.09 -33.50 -31.43
N THR A 692 28.18 -33.17 -32.32
CA THR A 692 26.74 -33.29 -32.08
C THR A 692 26.45 -34.71 -31.61
N PRO A 693 25.79 -34.94 -30.46
CA PRO A 693 25.38 -36.29 -30.10
C PRO A 693 24.44 -36.82 -31.20
N GLU A 694 24.72 -38.04 -31.67
CA GLU A 694 23.86 -38.75 -32.64
C GLU A 694 22.41 -38.72 -32.15
N ARG A 695 21.51 -38.35 -33.05
CA ARG A 695 20.07 -38.37 -32.80
C ARG A 695 19.68 -39.78 -32.42
N ILE A 696 19.31 -40.00 -31.18
CA ILE A 696 18.60 -41.23 -30.78
C ILE A 696 17.22 -41.18 -31.47
N THR A 697 17.08 -41.97 -32.53
CA THR A 697 15.80 -42.21 -33.17
C THR A 697 14.97 -43.10 -32.25
N LEU A 698 13.99 -42.50 -31.59
CA LEU A 698 12.98 -43.30 -30.90
C LEU A 698 12.11 -44.02 -31.92
N PRO A 699 11.79 -45.32 -31.73
CA PRO A 699 10.89 -46.03 -32.61
C PRO A 699 9.48 -45.42 -32.58
N ALA A 700 8.84 -45.36 -33.75
CA ALA A 700 7.47 -44.83 -33.91
C ALA A 700 6.48 -45.65 -33.06
N PRO A 701 5.46 -44.99 -32.44
CA PRO A 701 4.43 -45.70 -31.70
C PRO A 701 3.58 -46.52 -32.68
N GLU A 702 3.45 -47.84 -32.43
CA GLU A 702 2.52 -48.72 -33.10
C GLU A 702 1.07 -48.25 -32.94
N ARG A 703 0.35 -48.18 -34.05
CA ARG A 703 -1.10 -47.87 -34.05
C ARG A 703 -1.85 -49.04 -33.42
N PRO A 704 -2.79 -48.82 -32.50
CA PRO A 704 -3.68 -49.92 -32.05
C PRO A 704 -4.58 -50.35 -33.19
N GLY A 705 -4.51 -51.66 -33.49
CA GLY A 705 -5.38 -52.29 -34.46
C GLY A 705 -6.85 -52.21 -34.05
N GLN A 706 -7.70 -51.99 -35.05
CA GLN A 706 -9.13 -52.25 -35.00
C GLN A 706 -9.35 -53.73 -34.71
N LEU A 707 -10.11 -54.04 -33.69
CA LEU A 707 -10.84 -55.32 -33.56
C LEU A 707 -12.29 -54.97 -33.26
N ALA A 708 -13.10 -55.72 -34.02
CA ALA A 708 -14.53 -55.72 -34.27
C ALA A 708 -15.44 -55.58 -33.05
#